data_ae9187fc998942eb1fef4e165ec4f17d
#
_entry.id   ae9187fc998942eb1fef4e165ec4f17d
#
_cell.length_a   1.000
_cell.length_b   1.000
_cell.length_c   1.000
_cell.angle_alpha   90.00
_cell.angle_beta   90.00
_cell.angle_gamma   90.00
#
_symmetry.space_group_name_H-M   'P 1'
#
loop_
_entity.id
_entity.type
_entity.pdbx_description
1 polymer ?
#
loop_
_entity_poly.entity_id
_entity_poly.type
_entity_poly.pdbx_seq_one_letter_code
_entity_poly.pdbx_strand_id
1 'polypeptide(L)'
;MNNLSRKGLLMSALICGNLFIGGTTVFAEEIGDYQLDEMVVTATRTEESNIKVASVVSVITADDIKKKNILTITDALKEVAGIYDGRPGGMSDTANGIQMRGFGEADILVLYDGMPLNDGFNGKADWSVIAIDDVKKIEVLQGAASSLYGGHAVGGVINIIGKSPDKDHVHAYAKYGSDKTKKQGINLSKKLSDKWSMGLGYENKETDGHYKKLIYKYAYKAKDKPGNPDKIGTGAILNQHSNGRDMYILGNPGGGRSEDDTYNFKLQYKFNDAQSLTYRYTHDKYKYFATDPETFIKDSQGNKMFEGSVLLPNGKYLDFNEYDFTDYDGRRTTDRHALAYKDTANKIDFKLGVTNVKDFGYATGDDLAGQGGGYDTNYPNKTYKADFQKVWEGSKNNIVVGFDIEKGSMDYSQSYLEHWGDKDSANYLYYTMGGTNLVGAVFVQDAIKLSDVYSLDLGLRVDYYQKKDGYYNEHGKDNIERPTEKYTELSPKVAFRYMPDDDTTYYASYGHSFNPPTLYQLYRSNSSFEANPDLKPETTDTVEVGLKKQFSPKLYSSLSVYQAKSKDLIDYDYLDNGKKQYMNLSSVKRQGIELMLDYKMDDKFSTFANLTLQNATDDTTGSKLYSIPKQILKAGLKYNYGDVSAYIDGQYVSSRTYDGQLSGKLYSDDAFFTADAGINYKFMKNATLSFAVNNIFNRDYWQWYKAGGRSWILGVDFDF
;
A
#
# COMPACT_ATOMS: atom_id res chain seq x y z
N MET A 1 -11.40 -13.22 27.52
CA MET A 1 -11.24 -13.05 26.06
C MET A 1 -10.79 -14.31 25.30
N ASN A 2 -10.87 -15.52 25.87
CA ASN A 2 -10.35 -16.76 25.25
C ASN A 2 -11.40 -17.63 24.52
N ASN A 3 -12.61 -17.16 24.31
CA ASN A 3 -13.69 -18.02 23.80
C ASN A 3 -14.10 -17.77 22.32
N LEU A 4 -13.63 -16.69 21.70
CA LEU A 4 -13.98 -16.39 20.29
C LEU A 4 -13.03 -17.07 19.28
N SER A 5 -11.73 -17.22 19.61
CA SER A 5 -10.76 -17.88 18.70
C SER A 5 -11.01 -19.40 18.55
N ARG A 6 -11.52 -20.05 19.59
CA ARG A 6 -11.91 -21.48 19.51
C ARG A 6 -13.17 -21.73 18.69
N LYS A 7 -14.08 -20.76 18.62
CA LYS A 7 -15.31 -20.88 17.79
C LYS A 7 -15.02 -20.73 16.30
N GLY A 8 -14.05 -19.91 15.91
CA GLY A 8 -13.64 -19.76 14.50
C GLY A 8 -13.05 -21.03 13.92
N LEU A 9 -12.13 -21.67 14.64
CA LEU A 9 -11.52 -22.94 14.19
C LEU A 9 -12.52 -24.11 14.14
N LEU A 10 -13.48 -24.17 15.06
CA LEU A 10 -14.53 -25.19 15.08
C LEU A 10 -15.57 -24.96 13.98
N MET A 11 -15.85 -23.70 13.61
CA MET A 11 -16.80 -23.39 12.54
C MET A 11 -16.20 -23.70 11.16
N SER A 12 -14.90 -23.44 10.95
CA SER A 12 -14.19 -23.83 9.72
C SER A 12 -14.15 -25.36 9.53
N ALA A 13 -13.94 -26.12 10.61
CA ALA A 13 -13.93 -27.57 10.57
C ALA A 13 -15.33 -28.20 10.40
N LEU A 14 -16.39 -27.57 10.93
CA LEU A 14 -17.78 -28.05 10.83
C LEU A 14 -18.41 -27.77 9.46
N ILE A 15 -18.03 -26.67 8.79
CA ILE A 15 -18.50 -26.35 7.42
C ILE A 15 -17.86 -27.28 6.40
N CYS A 16 -16.59 -27.67 6.56
CA CYS A 16 -15.93 -28.66 5.71
C CYS A 16 -16.52 -30.09 5.85
N GLY A 17 -17.06 -30.44 7.01
CA GLY A 17 -17.57 -31.81 7.28
C GLY A 17 -18.92 -32.14 6.64
N ASN A 18 -19.73 -31.16 6.25
CA ASN A 18 -21.09 -31.39 5.72
C ASN A 18 -21.24 -31.13 4.19
N LEU A 19 -20.18 -30.68 3.50
CA LEU A 19 -20.20 -30.42 2.05
C LEU A 19 -19.74 -31.62 1.19
N PHE A 20 -19.46 -32.76 1.79
CA PHE A 20 -18.88 -33.94 1.14
C PHE A 20 -19.88 -34.89 0.45
N ILE A 21 -21.13 -34.49 0.20
CA ILE A 21 -22.09 -35.36 -0.51
C ILE A 21 -22.56 -34.70 -1.80
N GLY A 22 -21.97 -35.10 -2.90
CA GLY A 22 -22.61 -35.03 -4.22
C GLY A 22 -21.79 -34.36 -5.33
N GLY A 23 -21.26 -35.19 -6.23
CA GLY A 23 -20.97 -34.80 -7.61
C GLY A 23 -19.49 -34.68 -7.98
N THR A 24 -18.90 -35.78 -8.44
CA THR A 24 -17.61 -35.76 -9.15
C THR A 24 -17.80 -35.17 -10.55
N THR A 25 -17.55 -33.88 -10.71
CA THR A 25 -17.24 -33.28 -12.00
C THR A 25 -15.74 -33.09 -12.09
N VAL A 26 -15.13 -33.82 -13.02
CA VAL A 26 -13.71 -33.70 -13.35
C VAL A 26 -13.52 -32.40 -14.10
N PHE A 27 -12.95 -31.39 -13.45
CA PHE A 27 -12.37 -30.22 -14.14
C PHE A 27 -10.87 -30.50 -14.29
N ALA A 28 -10.42 -30.67 -15.53
CA ALA A 28 -9.02 -30.55 -15.87
C ALA A 28 -8.69 -29.04 -15.73
N GLU A 29 -7.94 -28.66 -14.69
CA GLU A 29 -7.25 -27.38 -14.67
C GLU A 29 -6.19 -27.45 -15.77
N GLU A 30 -6.36 -26.67 -16.84
CA GLU A 30 -5.26 -26.38 -17.75
C GLU A 30 -4.18 -25.71 -16.91
N ILE A 31 -3.03 -26.38 -16.82
CA ILE A 31 -1.80 -25.80 -16.25
C ILE A 31 -1.50 -24.62 -17.15
N GLY A 32 -1.76 -23.41 -16.62
CA GLY A 32 -1.58 -22.18 -17.37
C GLY A 32 -0.16 -22.11 -17.92
N ASP A 33 -0.03 -22.21 -19.22
CA ASP A 33 1.19 -21.82 -19.92
C ASP A 33 1.52 -20.39 -19.47
N TYR A 34 2.77 -20.16 -19.12
CA TYR A 34 3.30 -18.84 -18.83
C TYR A 34 3.08 -17.98 -20.08
N GLN A 35 1.98 -17.22 -20.12
CA GLN A 35 1.67 -16.35 -21.25
C GLN A 35 2.54 -15.11 -21.12
N LEU A 36 3.63 -15.09 -21.86
CA LEU A 36 4.53 -13.92 -22.00
C LEU A 36 3.84 -12.72 -22.68
N ASP A 37 2.68 -12.92 -23.30
CA ASP A 37 1.84 -11.89 -23.90
C ASP A 37 0.57 -11.65 -23.09
N GLU A 38 0.73 -11.07 -21.89
CA GLU A 38 -0.39 -10.84 -20.99
C GLU A 38 -1.18 -9.61 -21.40
N MET A 39 -2.51 -9.76 -21.52
CA MET A 39 -3.41 -8.66 -21.81
C MET A 39 -3.57 -7.76 -20.60
N VAL A 40 -3.33 -6.47 -20.78
CA VAL A 40 -3.44 -5.43 -19.74
C VAL A 40 -4.50 -4.40 -20.11
N VAL A 41 -5.17 -3.85 -19.11
CA VAL A 41 -6.25 -2.85 -19.28
C VAL A 41 -5.82 -1.48 -18.75
N THR A 42 -4.99 -1.45 -17.70
CA THR A 42 -4.69 -0.23 -16.95
C THR A 42 -4.00 0.85 -17.78
N ALA A 43 -3.18 0.48 -18.75
CA ALA A 43 -2.40 1.44 -19.50
C ALA A 43 -3.21 2.29 -20.51
N THR A 44 -4.29 1.71 -21.05
CA THR A 44 -5.07 2.30 -22.16
C THR A 44 -6.57 2.34 -21.88
N ARG A 45 -7.03 1.83 -20.73
CA ARG A 45 -8.43 1.53 -20.41
C ARG A 45 -9.13 0.60 -21.40
N THR A 46 -8.37 -0.07 -22.26
CA THR A 46 -8.79 -1.10 -23.20
C THR A 46 -7.87 -2.31 -23.07
N GLU A 47 -8.36 -3.51 -23.41
CA GLU A 47 -7.51 -4.71 -23.41
C GLU A 47 -6.47 -4.59 -24.54
N GLU A 48 -5.19 -4.57 -24.17
CA GLU A 48 -4.06 -4.53 -25.10
C GLU A 48 -2.94 -5.45 -24.61
N SER A 49 -2.21 -6.07 -25.53
CA SER A 49 -1.03 -6.87 -25.21
C SER A 49 0.03 -6.00 -24.53
N ASN A 50 0.60 -6.47 -23.43
CA ASN A 50 1.59 -5.74 -22.65
C ASN A 50 2.78 -5.29 -23.50
N ILE A 51 3.23 -6.09 -24.47
CA ILE A 51 4.34 -5.72 -25.35
C ILE A 51 4.03 -4.47 -26.19
N LYS A 52 2.77 -4.25 -26.58
CA LYS A 52 2.34 -3.14 -27.44
C LYS A 52 2.10 -1.83 -26.70
N VAL A 53 2.07 -1.83 -25.38
CA VAL A 53 1.79 -0.62 -24.58
C VAL A 53 3.03 0.28 -24.45
N ALA A 54 2.84 1.61 -24.66
CA ALA A 54 3.91 2.62 -24.54
C ALA A 54 4.19 3.06 -23.10
N SER A 55 4.35 2.11 -22.18
CA SER A 55 4.68 2.31 -20.77
C SER A 55 5.16 0.99 -20.17
N VAL A 56 5.87 1.04 -19.06
CA VAL A 56 6.21 -0.17 -18.29
C VAL A 56 4.97 -0.65 -17.55
N VAL A 57 4.57 -1.90 -17.78
CA VAL A 57 3.48 -2.57 -17.06
C VAL A 57 3.97 -3.91 -16.55
N SER A 58 3.75 -4.15 -15.26
CA SER A 58 3.97 -5.45 -14.62
C SER A 58 2.64 -6.06 -14.24
N VAL A 59 2.51 -7.37 -14.36
CA VAL A 59 1.32 -8.11 -13.96
C VAL A 59 1.71 -9.18 -12.95
N ILE A 60 0.91 -9.31 -11.89
CA ILE A 60 1.04 -10.34 -10.87
C ILE A 60 -0.27 -11.12 -10.87
N THR A 61 -0.19 -12.42 -11.15
CA THR A 61 -1.37 -13.28 -11.27
C THR A 61 -1.79 -13.90 -9.94
N ALA A 62 -3.01 -14.43 -9.86
CA ALA A 62 -3.46 -15.24 -8.73
C ALA A 62 -2.57 -16.48 -8.53
N ASP A 63 -2.03 -17.05 -9.60
CA ASP A 63 -1.11 -18.20 -9.54
C ASP A 63 0.23 -17.81 -8.92
N ASP A 64 0.80 -16.64 -9.27
CA ASP A 64 1.99 -16.10 -8.62
C ASP A 64 1.77 -15.89 -7.13
N ILE A 65 0.64 -15.27 -6.76
CA ILE A 65 0.26 -15.03 -5.36
C ILE A 65 0.22 -16.35 -4.58
N LYS A 66 -0.42 -17.38 -5.14
CA LYS A 66 -0.54 -18.70 -4.52
C LYS A 66 0.80 -19.41 -4.42
N LYS A 67 1.56 -19.54 -5.54
CA LYS A 67 2.84 -20.25 -5.59
C LYS A 67 3.93 -19.64 -4.72
N LYS A 68 3.89 -18.32 -4.53
CA LYS A 68 4.86 -17.60 -3.70
C LYS A 68 4.41 -17.40 -2.25
N ASN A 69 3.29 -17.98 -1.86
CA ASN A 69 2.75 -17.85 -0.50
C ASN A 69 2.60 -16.38 -0.03
N ILE A 70 2.22 -15.50 -0.94
CA ILE A 70 2.06 -14.08 -0.69
C ILE A 70 0.89 -13.87 0.28
N LEU A 71 1.11 -13.05 1.30
CA LEU A 71 0.13 -12.85 2.38
C LEU A 71 -0.65 -11.54 2.26
N THR A 72 -0.04 -10.50 1.67
CA THR A 72 -0.63 -9.17 1.54
C THR A 72 -0.44 -8.61 0.13
N ILE A 73 -1.22 -7.60 -0.24
CA ILE A 73 -1.05 -6.91 -1.53
C ILE A 73 0.33 -6.25 -1.62
N THR A 74 0.81 -5.66 -0.54
CA THR A 74 2.13 -5.00 -0.52
C THR A 74 3.27 -6.00 -0.67
N ASP A 75 3.12 -7.23 -0.15
CA ASP A 75 4.08 -8.31 -0.40
C ASP A 75 4.12 -8.69 -1.89
N ALA A 76 2.96 -8.71 -2.57
CA ALA A 76 2.90 -8.99 -4.01
C ALA A 76 3.70 -7.97 -4.83
N LEU A 77 3.73 -6.71 -4.41
CA LEU A 77 4.43 -5.64 -5.12
C LEU A 77 5.97 -5.67 -4.96
N LYS A 78 6.49 -6.45 -4.00
CA LYS A 78 7.94 -6.50 -3.73
C LYS A 78 8.80 -6.90 -4.92
N GLU A 79 8.28 -7.66 -5.87
CA GLU A 79 9.04 -8.11 -7.04
C GLU A 79 9.00 -7.14 -8.21
N VAL A 80 8.05 -6.22 -8.24
CA VAL A 80 7.86 -5.28 -9.34
C VAL A 80 9.05 -4.33 -9.45
N ALA A 81 9.59 -4.14 -10.68
CA ALA A 81 10.60 -3.14 -10.95
C ALA A 81 10.10 -1.75 -10.55
N GLY A 82 10.99 -0.83 -10.18
CA GLY A 82 10.63 0.54 -9.81
C GLY A 82 9.85 0.70 -8.51
N ILE A 83 9.36 -0.38 -7.91
CA ILE A 83 8.65 -0.35 -6.62
C ILE A 83 9.60 -0.63 -5.47
N TYR A 84 9.46 0.15 -4.42
CA TYR A 84 10.17 0.01 -3.17
C TYR A 84 9.18 0.21 -2.00
N ASP A 85 9.18 -0.71 -1.04
CA ASP A 85 8.47 -0.53 0.21
C ASP A 85 9.41 0.09 1.25
N GLY A 86 9.25 1.38 1.49
CA GLY A 86 10.07 2.16 2.43
C GLY A 86 9.67 2.01 3.90
N ARG A 87 8.55 1.32 4.19
CA ARG A 87 8.04 1.13 5.54
C ARG A 87 7.39 -0.23 5.69
N PRO A 88 8.16 -1.33 5.62
CA PRO A 88 7.58 -2.66 5.66
C PRO A 88 6.85 -2.87 6.98
N GLY A 89 5.53 -2.86 6.92
CA GLY A 89 4.65 -3.09 8.07
C GLY A 89 4.51 -4.57 8.42
N GLY A 90 4.95 -5.47 7.52
CA GLY A 90 4.63 -6.89 7.61
C GLY A 90 3.12 -7.10 7.48
N MET A 91 2.55 -7.93 8.33
CA MET A 91 1.08 -8.11 8.40
C MET A 91 0.35 -6.91 9.01
N SER A 92 1.07 -5.96 9.63
CA SER A 92 0.53 -4.76 10.24
C SER A 92 0.55 -3.60 9.24
N ASP A 93 -0.54 -3.35 8.59
CA ASP A 93 -0.68 -2.54 7.36
C ASP A 93 -0.76 -1.01 7.57
N THR A 94 -0.55 -0.52 8.79
CA THR A 94 -0.81 0.90 9.13
C THR A 94 0.22 1.89 8.63
N ALA A 95 1.36 1.44 8.15
CA ALA A 95 2.48 2.33 7.85
C ALA A 95 3.23 1.95 6.56
N ASN A 96 2.53 1.35 5.60
CA ASN A 96 3.12 1.07 4.31
C ASN A 96 3.59 2.35 3.65
N GLY A 97 4.72 2.30 3.03
CA GLY A 97 5.37 3.41 2.35
C GLY A 97 5.77 3.00 0.95
N ILE A 98 4.81 2.46 0.17
CA ILE A 98 5.05 2.08 -1.22
C ILE A 98 5.52 3.31 -1.99
N GLN A 99 6.65 3.16 -2.64
CA GLN A 99 7.21 4.15 -3.56
C GLN A 99 7.31 3.53 -4.95
N MET A 100 7.05 4.34 -5.97
CA MET A 100 7.20 3.98 -7.37
C MET A 100 8.01 5.07 -8.08
N ARG A 101 9.19 4.70 -8.62
CA ARG A 101 10.11 5.67 -9.26
C ARG A 101 10.46 6.88 -8.37
N GLY A 102 10.48 6.69 -7.04
CA GLY A 102 10.73 7.75 -6.08
C GLY A 102 9.53 8.69 -5.81
N PHE A 103 8.36 8.39 -6.33
CA PHE A 103 7.09 8.99 -5.92
C PHE A 103 6.54 8.27 -4.68
N GLY A 104 5.93 9.03 -3.78
CA GLY A 104 5.32 8.50 -2.57
C GLY A 104 3.94 7.88 -2.83
N GLU A 105 3.39 7.24 -1.82
CA GLU A 105 2.11 6.51 -1.93
C GLU A 105 0.93 7.43 -2.31
N ALA A 106 0.90 8.68 -1.86
CA ALA A 106 -0.13 9.64 -2.23
C ALA A 106 -0.08 10.08 -3.72
N ASP A 107 1.05 9.83 -4.40
CA ASP A 107 1.25 10.09 -5.83
C ASP A 107 0.95 8.86 -6.70
N ILE A 108 0.53 7.75 -6.08
CA ILE A 108 0.24 6.48 -6.75
C ILE A 108 -1.24 6.19 -6.60
N LEU A 109 -1.95 6.12 -7.71
CA LEU A 109 -3.36 5.74 -7.68
C LEU A 109 -3.50 4.23 -7.52
N VAL A 110 -4.18 3.81 -6.47
CA VAL A 110 -4.49 2.40 -6.22
C VAL A 110 -5.97 2.15 -6.47
N LEU A 111 -6.27 1.21 -7.34
CA LEU A 111 -7.62 0.85 -7.73
C LEU A 111 -7.95 -0.59 -7.32
N TYR A 112 -9.18 -0.83 -6.89
CA TYR A 112 -9.77 -2.16 -6.76
C TYR A 112 -11.00 -2.26 -7.64
N ASP A 113 -10.93 -3.11 -8.69
CA ASP A 113 -11.90 -3.19 -9.79
C ASP A 113 -12.18 -1.83 -10.45
N GLY A 114 -11.15 -0.98 -10.55
CA GLY A 114 -11.23 0.35 -11.12
C GLY A 114 -11.81 1.43 -10.22
N MET A 115 -12.09 1.14 -8.94
CA MET A 115 -12.52 2.12 -7.94
C MET A 115 -11.38 2.46 -6.97
N PRO A 116 -11.12 3.75 -6.68
CA PRO A 116 -10.00 4.17 -5.83
C PRO A 116 -10.04 3.55 -4.43
N LEU A 117 -8.84 3.19 -3.94
CA LEU A 117 -8.56 2.86 -2.56
C LEU A 117 -7.93 4.02 -1.79
N ASN A 118 -7.41 5.02 -2.51
CA ASN A 118 -6.86 6.22 -1.91
C ASN A 118 -7.95 6.95 -1.13
N ASP A 119 -7.69 7.25 0.13
CA ASP A 119 -8.68 7.87 1.01
C ASP A 119 -8.80 9.38 0.80
N GLY A 120 -9.92 9.96 1.21
CA GLY A 120 -10.15 11.39 1.14
C GLY A 120 -9.41 12.19 2.22
N PHE A 121 -8.71 11.53 3.16
CA PHE A 121 -8.00 12.17 4.27
C PHE A 121 -6.59 12.58 3.86
N ASN A 122 -5.72 11.61 3.55
CA ASN A 122 -4.31 11.84 3.26
C ASN A 122 -3.87 11.30 1.89
N GLY A 123 -4.79 10.82 1.08
CA GLY A 123 -4.53 10.32 -0.27
C GLY A 123 -3.84 8.95 -0.34
N LYS A 124 -3.71 8.24 0.77
CA LYS A 124 -3.07 6.92 0.81
C LYS A 124 -4.09 5.80 0.63
N ALA A 125 -3.62 4.68 0.13
CA ALA A 125 -4.45 3.50 -0.08
C ALA A 125 -4.67 2.71 1.22
N ASP A 126 -5.89 2.23 1.40
CA ASP A 126 -6.23 1.24 2.43
C ASP A 126 -6.00 -0.17 1.87
N TRP A 127 -4.85 -0.76 2.20
CA TRP A 127 -4.47 -2.08 1.70
C TRP A 127 -5.17 -3.23 2.43
N SER A 128 -5.67 -3.01 3.66
CA SER A 128 -6.31 -4.05 4.47
C SER A 128 -7.63 -4.53 3.89
N VAL A 129 -8.38 -3.64 3.23
CA VAL A 129 -9.72 -3.93 2.69
C VAL A 129 -9.76 -4.99 1.59
N ILE A 130 -8.60 -5.52 1.17
CA ILE A 130 -8.52 -6.51 0.11
C ILE A 130 -8.04 -7.85 0.68
N ALA A 131 -8.93 -8.82 0.70
CA ALA A 131 -8.53 -10.20 0.90
C ALA A 131 -7.67 -10.65 -0.29
N ILE A 132 -6.42 -11.06 -0.03
CA ILE A 132 -5.48 -11.45 -1.11
C ILE A 132 -6.02 -12.62 -1.94
N ASP A 133 -6.81 -13.49 -1.35
CA ASP A 133 -7.45 -14.61 -2.02
C ASP A 133 -8.55 -14.19 -3.03
N ASP A 134 -9.08 -12.97 -2.90
CA ASP A 134 -10.05 -12.43 -3.85
C ASP A 134 -9.41 -11.82 -5.12
N VAL A 135 -8.09 -11.75 -5.16
CA VAL A 135 -7.35 -11.16 -6.28
C VAL A 135 -7.25 -12.14 -7.44
N LYS A 136 -7.63 -11.69 -8.63
CA LYS A 136 -7.40 -12.37 -9.90
C LYS A 136 -6.05 -12.00 -10.49
N LYS A 137 -5.73 -10.70 -10.54
CA LYS A 137 -4.43 -10.15 -10.95
C LYS A 137 -4.24 -8.73 -10.45
N ILE A 138 -2.99 -8.30 -10.36
CA ILE A 138 -2.59 -6.92 -10.07
C ILE A 138 -1.84 -6.41 -11.29
N GLU A 139 -2.29 -5.30 -11.87
CA GLU A 139 -1.59 -4.59 -12.94
C GLU A 139 -0.92 -3.35 -12.34
N VAL A 140 0.36 -3.19 -12.59
CA VAL A 140 1.15 -2.04 -12.14
C VAL A 140 1.64 -1.26 -13.34
N LEU A 141 1.02 -0.11 -13.59
CA LEU A 141 1.41 0.84 -14.62
C LEU A 141 2.33 1.90 -14.01
N GLN A 142 3.50 2.07 -14.57
CA GLN A 142 4.48 3.05 -14.09
C GLN A 142 4.48 4.32 -14.96
N GLY A 143 4.74 5.47 -14.31
CA GLY A 143 4.83 6.78 -14.95
C GLY A 143 3.49 7.51 -15.08
N ALA A 144 3.48 8.62 -15.80
CA ALA A 144 2.36 9.55 -15.91
C ALA A 144 1.09 8.90 -16.48
N ALA A 145 0.02 8.88 -15.68
CA ALA A 145 -1.27 8.29 -16.05
C ALA A 145 -2.47 9.24 -15.80
N SER A 146 -2.24 10.50 -15.41
CA SER A 146 -3.31 11.46 -15.09
C SER A 146 -4.21 11.77 -16.27
N SER A 147 -3.75 11.63 -17.52
CA SER A 147 -4.59 11.82 -18.72
C SER A 147 -5.80 10.87 -18.79
N LEU A 148 -5.75 9.73 -18.10
CA LEU A 148 -6.85 8.77 -18.03
C LEU A 148 -7.48 8.69 -16.64
N TYR A 149 -6.69 8.92 -15.59
CA TYR A 149 -7.06 8.59 -14.22
C TYR A 149 -7.16 9.80 -13.28
N GLY A 150 -6.65 10.98 -13.71
CA GLY A 150 -6.68 12.22 -12.93
C GLY A 150 -5.64 12.26 -11.82
N GLY A 151 -5.98 12.91 -10.72
CA GLY A 151 -5.11 13.07 -9.55
C GLY A 151 -4.63 11.75 -8.96
N HIS A 152 -3.52 11.80 -8.20
CA HIS A 152 -2.79 10.66 -7.62
C HIS A 152 -2.11 9.72 -8.63
N ALA A 153 -2.39 9.81 -9.94
CA ALA A 153 -1.78 8.96 -10.97
C ALA A 153 -0.48 9.58 -11.55
N VAL A 154 0.37 10.14 -10.69
CA VAL A 154 1.62 10.84 -11.05
C VAL A 154 2.77 9.86 -11.19
N GLY A 155 3.01 9.05 -10.17
CA GLY A 155 4.04 7.99 -10.16
C GLY A 155 3.58 6.75 -10.94
N GLY A 156 2.28 6.51 -11.03
CA GLY A 156 1.67 5.39 -11.73
C GLY A 156 0.33 4.97 -11.15
N VAL A 157 -0.14 3.80 -11.59
CA VAL A 157 -1.40 3.19 -11.17
C VAL A 157 -1.17 1.73 -10.78
N ILE A 158 -1.70 1.33 -9.65
CA ILE A 158 -1.78 -0.08 -9.21
C ILE A 158 -3.25 -0.48 -9.28
N ASN A 159 -3.61 -1.33 -10.23
CA ASN A 159 -4.99 -1.77 -10.43
C ASN A 159 -5.14 -3.24 -10.00
N ILE A 160 -5.87 -3.46 -8.92
CA ILE A 160 -6.14 -4.76 -8.35
C ILE A 160 -7.48 -5.22 -8.92
N ILE A 161 -7.46 -6.32 -9.65
CA ILE A 161 -8.64 -6.90 -10.30
C ILE A 161 -9.06 -8.12 -9.51
N GLY A 162 -10.29 -8.10 -9.01
CA GLY A 162 -10.85 -9.18 -8.20
C GLY A 162 -11.39 -10.33 -9.04
N LYS A 163 -11.46 -11.53 -8.44
CA LYS A 163 -12.08 -12.72 -9.05
C LYS A 163 -13.55 -12.48 -9.34
N SER A 164 -14.03 -12.99 -10.46
CA SER A 164 -15.46 -13.00 -10.82
C SER A 164 -16.15 -14.24 -10.22
N PRO A 165 -17.43 -14.15 -9.78
CA PRO A 165 -18.17 -15.28 -9.24
C PRO A 165 -18.86 -16.14 -10.32
N ASP A 166 -18.28 -16.22 -11.52
CA ASP A 166 -18.88 -16.82 -12.71
C ASP A 166 -18.74 -18.36 -12.79
N LYS A 167 -18.03 -18.96 -11.85
CA LYS A 167 -17.81 -20.43 -11.76
C LYS A 167 -18.09 -20.91 -10.34
N ASP A 168 -18.53 -22.15 -10.22
CA ASP A 168 -18.62 -22.82 -8.92
C ASP A 168 -17.21 -23.09 -8.42
N HIS A 169 -16.87 -22.57 -7.28
CA HIS A 169 -15.57 -22.71 -6.67
C HIS A 169 -15.62 -22.46 -5.16
N VAL A 170 -14.89 -23.26 -4.43
CA VAL A 170 -14.66 -23.09 -2.99
C VAL A 170 -13.18 -23.14 -2.72
N HIS A 171 -12.62 -22.09 -2.16
CA HIS A 171 -11.27 -22.07 -1.65
C HIS A 171 -11.30 -21.81 -0.16
N ALA A 172 -10.62 -22.65 0.62
CA ALA A 172 -10.46 -22.47 2.07
C ALA A 172 -9.00 -22.70 2.44
N TYR A 173 -8.48 -21.90 3.36
CA TYR A 173 -7.09 -22.02 3.80
C TYR A 173 -6.90 -21.65 5.26
N ALA A 174 -5.81 -22.19 5.84
CA ALA A 174 -5.32 -21.81 7.15
C ALA A 174 -3.79 -21.78 7.14
N LYS A 175 -3.20 -20.71 7.68
CA LYS A 175 -1.75 -20.49 7.75
C LYS A 175 -1.35 -20.10 9.16
N TYR A 176 -0.18 -20.56 9.61
CA TYR A 176 0.41 -20.22 10.89
C TYR A 176 1.92 -19.98 10.74
N GLY A 177 2.45 -18.98 11.44
CA GLY A 177 3.86 -18.62 11.30
C GLY A 177 4.46 -17.86 12.49
N SER A 178 5.62 -17.29 12.22
CA SER A 178 6.36 -16.45 13.18
C SER A 178 5.47 -15.35 13.76
N ASP A 179 5.84 -14.83 14.95
CA ASP A 179 5.11 -13.79 15.68
C ASP A 179 3.64 -14.17 15.93
N LYS A 180 3.37 -15.47 16.14
CA LYS A 180 2.03 -16.05 16.27
C LYS A 180 1.08 -15.66 15.12
N THR A 181 1.63 -15.37 13.94
CA THR A 181 0.84 -15.03 12.77
C THR A 181 -0.14 -16.15 12.44
N LYS A 182 -1.41 -15.79 12.31
CA LYS A 182 -2.49 -16.65 11.86
C LYS A 182 -3.18 -15.95 10.70
N LYS A 183 -3.44 -16.70 9.65
CA LYS A 183 -4.23 -16.24 8.53
C LYS A 183 -5.15 -17.37 8.08
N GLN A 184 -6.44 -17.09 8.01
CA GLN A 184 -7.44 -18.08 7.59
C GLN A 184 -8.50 -17.40 6.75
N GLY A 185 -9.07 -18.15 5.82
CA GLY A 185 -10.12 -17.62 4.98
C GLY A 185 -10.90 -18.67 4.24
N ILE A 186 -12.03 -18.23 3.72
CA ILE A 186 -12.89 -18.98 2.82
C ILE A 186 -13.42 -18.07 1.74
N ASN A 187 -13.39 -18.53 0.51
CA ASN A 187 -13.95 -17.85 -0.64
C ASN A 187 -14.86 -18.84 -1.40
N LEU A 188 -16.11 -18.46 -1.54
CA LEU A 188 -17.15 -19.25 -2.18
C LEU A 188 -17.61 -18.49 -3.42
N SER A 189 -17.68 -19.12 -4.56
CA SER A 189 -18.40 -18.61 -5.71
C SER A 189 -19.36 -19.66 -6.25
N LYS A 190 -20.55 -19.21 -6.67
CA LYS A 190 -21.64 -20.08 -7.10
C LYS A 190 -22.39 -19.46 -8.27
N LYS A 191 -22.52 -20.24 -9.34
CA LYS A 191 -23.46 -19.94 -10.40
C LYS A 191 -24.85 -20.37 -9.96
N LEU A 192 -25.72 -19.41 -9.65
CA LEU A 192 -27.10 -19.66 -9.17
C LEU A 192 -28.05 -20.01 -10.33
N SER A 193 -27.79 -19.44 -11.51
CA SER A 193 -28.49 -19.70 -12.76
C SER A 193 -27.63 -19.23 -13.93
N ASP A 194 -28.12 -19.34 -15.17
CA ASP A 194 -27.39 -18.81 -16.34
C ASP A 194 -27.21 -17.28 -16.30
N LYS A 195 -28.00 -16.57 -15.51
CA LYS A 195 -27.94 -15.12 -15.38
C LYS A 195 -27.37 -14.62 -14.05
N TRP A 196 -27.50 -15.40 -12.98
CA TRP A 196 -27.07 -14.97 -11.66
C TRP A 196 -25.89 -15.75 -11.12
N SER A 197 -24.92 -15.05 -10.61
CA SER A 197 -23.77 -15.63 -9.88
C SER A 197 -23.52 -14.84 -8.60
N MET A 198 -23.06 -15.52 -7.56
CA MET A 198 -22.82 -14.96 -6.25
C MET A 198 -21.44 -15.39 -5.73
N GLY A 199 -20.75 -14.48 -5.04
CA GLY A 199 -19.51 -14.75 -4.31
C GLY A 199 -19.62 -14.30 -2.85
N LEU A 200 -19.04 -15.08 -1.96
CA LEU A 200 -18.89 -14.77 -0.53
C LEU A 200 -17.45 -15.02 -0.13
N GLY A 201 -16.83 -14.11 0.58
CA GLY A 201 -15.49 -14.23 1.10
C GLY A 201 -15.38 -13.77 2.54
N TYR A 202 -14.56 -14.46 3.31
CA TYR A 202 -14.13 -14.06 4.64
C TYR A 202 -12.64 -14.35 4.78
N GLU A 203 -11.90 -13.39 5.30
CA GLU A 203 -10.49 -13.52 5.66
C GLU A 203 -10.27 -12.92 7.05
N ASN A 204 -9.56 -13.65 7.91
CA ASN A 204 -9.07 -13.14 9.18
C ASN A 204 -7.54 -13.24 9.20
N LYS A 205 -6.90 -12.17 9.66
CA LYS A 205 -5.45 -12.08 9.86
C LYS A 205 -5.16 -11.60 11.25
N GLU A 206 -4.28 -12.30 11.97
CA GLU A 206 -3.78 -11.91 13.28
C GLU A 206 -2.27 -12.10 13.34
N THR A 207 -1.56 -11.20 14.00
CA THR A 207 -0.14 -11.35 14.32
C THR A 207 0.20 -10.55 15.56
N ASP A 208 1.14 -11.04 16.38
CA ASP A 208 1.74 -10.24 17.47
C ASP A 208 2.78 -9.25 16.89
N GLY A 209 3.27 -9.51 15.66
CA GLY A 209 4.26 -8.68 14.99
C GLY A 209 5.58 -8.57 15.76
N HIS A 210 6.50 -7.78 15.23
CA HIS A 210 7.77 -7.46 15.89
C HIS A 210 7.81 -5.99 16.30
N TYR A 211 8.71 -5.62 17.24
CA TYR A 211 8.87 -4.21 17.60
C TYR A 211 9.48 -3.41 16.45
N LYS A 212 8.92 -2.23 16.18
CA LYS A 212 9.30 -1.37 15.05
C LYS A 212 10.25 -0.23 15.43
N LYS A 213 10.32 0.11 16.71
CA LYS A 213 11.15 1.21 17.26
C LYS A 213 11.83 0.80 18.55
N LEU A 214 12.88 1.51 18.91
CA LEU A 214 13.53 1.42 20.21
C LEU A 214 13.15 2.62 21.06
N ILE A 215 13.07 2.41 22.37
CA ILE A 215 12.90 3.48 23.35
C ILE A 215 14.28 3.92 23.77
N TYR A 216 14.60 5.19 23.56
CA TYR A 216 15.90 5.73 23.89
C TYR A 216 15.84 7.18 24.37
N LYS A 217 16.87 7.61 25.07
CA LYS A 217 17.12 9.01 25.42
C LYS A 217 18.52 9.42 24.95
N TYR A 218 18.67 10.60 24.40
CA TYR A 218 19.98 11.10 24.03
C TYR A 218 20.86 11.39 25.24
N ALA A 219 22.16 11.05 25.16
CA ALA A 219 23.13 11.20 26.24
C ALA A 219 23.27 12.65 26.76
N TYR A 220 23.07 13.64 25.88
CA TYR A 220 23.15 15.07 26.29
C TYR A 220 22.00 15.49 27.21
N LYS A 221 20.93 14.71 27.34
CA LYS A 221 19.83 14.95 28.29
C LYS A 221 20.12 14.45 29.71
N ALA A 222 21.28 13.80 29.92
CA ALA A 222 21.64 13.26 31.21
C ALA A 222 21.96 14.39 32.23
N LYS A 223 21.47 14.21 33.45
CA LYS A 223 21.54 15.15 34.57
C LYS A 223 22.48 14.61 35.65
N ASP A 224 23.05 15.47 36.46
CA ASP A 224 23.93 15.11 37.60
C ASP A 224 23.15 14.53 38.79
N LYS A 225 21.83 14.76 38.84
CA LYS A 225 20.94 14.23 39.89
C LYS A 225 19.74 13.51 39.28
N PRO A 226 19.24 12.42 39.89
CA PRO A 226 18.03 11.76 39.46
C PRO A 226 16.81 12.67 39.65
N GLY A 227 15.87 12.62 38.69
CA GLY A 227 14.57 13.28 38.83
C GLY A 227 13.65 12.56 39.83
N ASN A 228 13.85 11.25 39.98
CA ASN A 228 13.18 10.46 40.99
C ASN A 228 14.23 9.69 41.84
N PRO A 229 14.64 10.21 43.03
CA PRO A 229 15.64 9.56 43.85
C PRO A 229 15.21 8.21 44.46
N ASP A 230 13.91 8.00 44.59
CA ASP A 230 13.36 6.79 45.18
C ASP A 230 13.23 5.62 44.17
N LYS A 231 13.30 5.92 42.87
CA LYS A 231 13.19 4.96 41.76
C LYS A 231 14.42 5.06 40.84
N ILE A 232 15.54 4.48 41.31
CA ILE A 232 16.80 4.44 40.54
C ILE A 232 17.03 3.03 40.00
N GLY A 233 17.23 2.91 38.68
CA GLY A 233 17.56 1.66 38.01
C GLY A 233 18.88 1.72 37.23
N THR A 234 19.28 0.58 36.71
CA THR A 234 20.45 0.41 35.82
C THR A 234 20.05 -0.47 34.62
N GLY A 235 20.87 -0.55 33.56
CA GLY A 235 20.62 -1.44 32.43
C GLY A 235 20.46 -0.71 31.08
N ALA A 236 20.54 0.62 31.06
CA ALA A 236 20.53 1.34 29.81
C ALA A 236 21.75 1.00 28.93
N ILE A 237 21.51 0.75 27.64
CA ILE A 237 22.55 0.34 26.70
C ILE A 237 23.02 1.54 25.89
N LEU A 238 24.29 1.92 26.04
CA LEU A 238 24.89 2.98 25.25
C LEU A 238 24.97 2.55 23.79
N ASN A 239 24.50 3.42 22.91
CA ASN A 239 24.60 3.24 21.47
C ASN A 239 24.73 4.61 20.77
N GLN A 240 24.88 4.62 19.45
CA GLN A 240 24.95 5.82 18.66
C GLN A 240 23.84 5.83 17.61
N HIS A 241 23.10 6.94 17.56
CA HIS A 241 22.12 7.20 16.52
C HIS A 241 22.84 7.54 15.20
N SER A 242 22.20 7.27 14.06
CA SER A 242 22.73 7.59 12.73
C SER A 242 23.05 9.09 12.52
N ASN A 243 22.46 9.99 13.31
CA ASN A 243 22.81 11.41 13.32
C ASN A 243 24.08 11.77 14.11
N GLY A 244 24.86 10.76 14.56
CA GLY A 244 26.10 10.92 15.27
C GLY A 244 25.99 11.20 16.77
N ARG A 245 24.76 11.29 17.31
CA ARG A 245 24.55 11.54 18.74
C ARG A 245 24.54 10.25 19.54
N ASP A 246 25.22 10.25 20.67
CA ASP A 246 25.15 9.15 21.62
C ASP A 246 23.77 9.12 22.28
N MET A 247 23.24 7.90 22.44
CA MET A 247 21.96 7.63 23.07
C MET A 247 22.03 6.39 23.96
N TYR A 248 21.14 6.32 24.94
CA TYR A 248 20.95 5.17 25.79
C TYR A 248 19.62 4.51 25.47
N ILE A 249 19.66 3.25 25.06
CA ILE A 249 18.46 2.43 24.79
C ILE A 249 17.93 1.94 26.12
N LEU A 250 16.65 2.13 26.37
CA LEU A 250 15.95 1.76 27.59
C LEU A 250 15.10 0.50 27.40
N GLY A 251 14.68 0.20 26.15
CA GLY A 251 13.82 -0.91 25.82
C GLY A 251 13.14 -0.78 24.46
N ASN A 252 11.98 -1.38 24.31
CA ASN A 252 11.11 -1.26 23.15
C ASN A 252 9.63 -1.27 23.57
N PRO A 253 8.69 -0.78 22.75
CA PRO A 253 7.27 -0.72 23.07
C PRO A 253 6.54 -2.06 22.93
N GLY A 254 7.27 -3.14 22.59
CA GLY A 254 6.70 -4.46 22.31
C GLY A 254 6.35 -4.69 20.87
N GLY A 255 5.72 -5.82 20.59
CA GLY A 255 5.29 -6.21 19.25
C GLY A 255 4.17 -5.32 18.70
N GLY A 256 4.20 -5.06 17.40
CA GLY A 256 3.10 -4.37 16.71
C GLY A 256 2.00 -5.35 16.34
N ARG A 257 1.13 -5.72 17.30
CA ARG A 257 0.01 -6.63 17.05
C ARG A 257 -1.00 -6.01 16.10
N SER A 258 -1.52 -6.82 15.20
CA SER A 258 -2.67 -6.45 14.38
C SER A 258 -3.69 -7.57 14.26
N GLU A 259 -4.94 -7.17 14.15
CA GLU A 259 -6.11 -8.02 13.93
C GLU A 259 -6.93 -7.42 12.78
N ASP A 260 -7.29 -8.24 11.80
CA ASP A 260 -7.98 -7.81 10.60
C ASP A 260 -9.03 -8.83 10.19
N ASP A 261 -10.27 -8.36 10.00
CA ASP A 261 -11.40 -9.16 9.55
C ASP A 261 -12.00 -8.53 8.30
N THR A 262 -11.87 -9.20 7.16
CA THR A 262 -12.40 -8.75 5.86
C THR A 262 -13.54 -9.65 5.41
N TYR A 263 -14.68 -9.06 5.08
CA TYR A 263 -15.86 -9.73 4.52
C TYR A 263 -16.13 -9.21 3.11
N ASN A 264 -16.33 -10.10 2.16
CA ASN A 264 -16.65 -9.77 0.77
C ASN A 264 -17.96 -10.42 0.34
N PHE A 265 -18.79 -9.64 -0.33
CA PHE A 265 -19.98 -10.12 -1.02
C PHE A 265 -19.97 -9.63 -2.45
N LYS A 266 -20.29 -10.51 -3.41
CA LYS A 266 -20.44 -10.20 -4.83
C LYS A 266 -21.74 -10.75 -5.35
N LEU A 267 -22.40 -10.00 -6.20
CA LEU A 267 -23.58 -10.43 -6.92
C LEU A 267 -23.45 -9.96 -8.36
N GLN A 268 -23.49 -10.88 -9.30
CA GLN A 268 -23.46 -10.56 -10.72
C GLN A 268 -24.73 -11.00 -11.41
N TYR A 269 -25.26 -10.13 -12.25
CA TYR A 269 -26.35 -10.41 -13.16
C TYR A 269 -25.88 -10.23 -14.61
N LYS A 270 -26.04 -11.26 -15.44
CA LYS A 270 -25.80 -11.22 -16.89
C LYS A 270 -27.13 -11.00 -17.60
N PHE A 271 -27.27 -9.86 -18.27
CA PHE A 271 -28.40 -9.60 -19.15
C PHE A 271 -28.37 -10.51 -20.36
N ASN A 272 -27.15 -10.68 -20.91
CA ASN A 272 -26.73 -11.58 -22.00
C ASN A 272 -25.22 -11.81 -21.92
N ASP A 273 -24.62 -12.45 -22.92
CA ASP A 273 -23.17 -12.78 -22.95
C ASP A 273 -22.27 -11.52 -23.00
N ALA A 274 -22.79 -10.41 -23.50
CA ALA A 274 -22.04 -9.16 -23.63
C ALA A 274 -22.28 -8.17 -22.46
N GLN A 275 -23.41 -8.29 -21.75
CA GLN A 275 -23.83 -7.28 -20.78
C GLN A 275 -23.97 -7.86 -19.38
N SER A 276 -23.35 -7.21 -18.42
CA SER A 276 -23.40 -7.63 -17.03
C SER A 276 -23.46 -6.44 -16.08
N LEU A 277 -24.07 -6.68 -14.92
CA LEU A 277 -24.09 -5.78 -13.78
C LEU A 277 -23.55 -6.53 -12.57
N THR A 278 -22.51 -5.98 -11.96
CA THR A 278 -21.84 -6.59 -10.78
C THR A 278 -21.93 -5.62 -9.60
N TYR A 279 -22.47 -6.09 -8.51
CA TYR A 279 -22.40 -5.40 -7.22
C TYR A 279 -21.39 -6.08 -6.34
N ARG A 280 -20.56 -5.28 -5.65
CA ARG A 280 -19.58 -5.73 -4.66
C ARG A 280 -19.79 -4.94 -3.37
N TYR A 281 -19.76 -5.65 -2.25
CA TYR A 281 -19.67 -5.09 -0.91
C TYR A 281 -18.44 -5.65 -0.22
N THR A 282 -17.66 -4.78 0.42
CA THR A 282 -16.55 -5.16 1.29
C THR A 282 -16.74 -4.47 2.63
N HIS A 283 -16.65 -5.23 3.71
CA HIS A 283 -16.54 -4.75 5.08
C HIS A 283 -15.21 -5.18 5.65
N ASP A 284 -14.44 -4.24 6.18
CA ASP A 284 -13.15 -4.45 6.78
C ASP A 284 -13.10 -3.85 8.17
N LYS A 285 -12.53 -4.60 9.11
CA LYS A 285 -12.33 -4.15 10.47
C LYS A 285 -10.91 -4.46 10.90
N TYR A 286 -10.12 -3.43 10.99
CA TYR A 286 -8.70 -3.49 11.30
C TYR A 286 -8.40 -2.83 12.65
N LYS A 287 -7.52 -3.48 13.45
CA LYS A 287 -6.98 -2.96 14.70
C LYS A 287 -5.49 -3.21 14.79
N TYR A 288 -4.79 -2.30 15.43
CA TYR A 288 -3.38 -2.49 15.77
C TYR A 288 -3.07 -1.86 17.12
N PHE A 289 -2.18 -2.48 17.87
CA PHE A 289 -1.75 -2.01 19.19
C PHE A 289 -0.40 -2.63 19.57
N ALA A 290 0.33 -1.97 20.47
CA ALA A 290 1.54 -2.51 21.03
C ALA A 290 1.22 -3.55 22.10
N THR A 291 2.01 -4.61 22.15
CA THR A 291 1.88 -5.68 23.16
C THR A 291 3.21 -5.97 23.81
N ASP A 292 3.16 -6.26 25.11
CA ASP A 292 4.31 -6.74 25.87
C ASP A 292 5.54 -5.80 25.78
N PRO A 293 5.44 -4.53 26.20
CA PRO A 293 6.57 -3.60 26.19
C PRO A 293 7.71 -4.17 27.03
N GLU A 294 8.93 -3.99 26.55
CA GLU A 294 10.13 -4.50 27.20
C GLU A 294 11.01 -3.35 27.69
N THR A 295 11.36 -3.37 28.98
CA THR A 295 12.38 -2.49 29.55
C THR A 295 13.65 -3.27 29.87
N PHE A 296 14.81 -2.66 29.60
CA PHE A 296 16.11 -3.17 29.99
C PHE A 296 16.51 -2.65 31.38
N ILE A 297 15.77 -1.65 31.90
CA ILE A 297 16.05 -1.02 33.18
C ILE A 297 15.54 -1.89 34.31
N LYS A 298 16.39 -2.10 35.32
CA LYS A 298 16.07 -2.87 36.53
C LYS A 298 16.47 -2.13 37.78
N ASP A 299 15.67 -2.29 38.83
CA ASP A 299 15.99 -1.81 40.18
C ASP A 299 17.15 -2.61 40.84
N SER A 300 17.50 -2.26 42.05
CA SER A 300 18.54 -2.96 42.85
C SER A 300 18.17 -4.40 43.21
N GLN A 301 16.89 -4.79 43.10
CA GLN A 301 16.38 -6.13 43.34
C GLN A 301 16.22 -6.97 42.07
N GLY A 302 16.48 -6.35 40.89
CA GLY A 302 16.37 -7.00 39.59
C GLY A 302 14.97 -6.92 38.94
N ASN A 303 14.02 -6.19 39.53
CA ASN A 303 12.69 -6.02 38.97
C ASN A 303 12.74 -5.06 37.80
N LYS A 304 11.93 -5.31 36.74
CA LYS A 304 11.79 -4.43 35.59
C LYS A 304 11.15 -3.10 35.98
N MET A 305 11.71 -1.98 35.47
CA MET A 305 11.22 -0.63 35.72
C MET A 305 10.77 0.01 34.41
N PHE A 306 9.58 0.60 34.40
CA PHE A 306 9.03 1.37 33.28
C PHE A 306 9.00 2.89 33.56
N GLU A 307 9.35 3.31 34.79
CA GLU A 307 9.48 4.71 35.18
C GLU A 307 10.59 4.90 36.23
N GLY A 308 11.13 6.10 36.33
CA GLY A 308 12.16 6.48 37.29
C GLY A 308 13.35 7.19 36.67
N SER A 309 14.52 7.03 37.29
CA SER A 309 15.79 7.54 36.80
C SER A 309 16.76 6.38 36.59
N VAL A 310 17.40 6.29 35.42
CA VAL A 310 18.43 5.29 35.15
C VAL A 310 19.80 5.87 35.39
N LEU A 311 20.60 5.22 36.25
CA LEU A 311 22.00 5.53 36.49
C LEU A 311 22.84 5.04 35.30
N LEU A 312 23.58 5.94 34.71
CA LEU A 312 24.47 5.71 33.58
C LEU A 312 25.90 5.38 34.03
N PRO A 313 26.72 4.70 33.18
CA PRO A 313 28.09 4.37 33.52
C PRO A 313 28.99 5.58 33.85
N ASN A 314 28.64 6.77 33.39
CA ASN A 314 29.36 8.04 33.67
C ASN A 314 28.89 8.73 34.95
N GLY A 315 28.04 8.09 35.77
CA GLY A 315 27.52 8.63 37.03
C GLY A 315 26.38 9.62 36.88
N LYS A 316 25.90 9.89 35.68
CA LYS A 316 24.73 10.73 35.41
C LYS A 316 23.44 9.93 35.34
N TYR A 317 22.31 10.63 35.29
CA TYR A 317 20.97 10.05 35.30
C TYR A 317 20.15 10.49 34.10
N LEU A 318 19.34 9.60 33.54
CA LEU A 318 18.28 9.91 32.57
C LEU A 318 16.93 9.53 33.17
N ASP A 319 15.99 10.45 33.15
CA ASP A 319 14.63 10.20 33.59
C ASP A 319 13.80 9.58 32.48
N PHE A 320 12.94 8.64 32.85
CA PHE A 320 12.00 7.95 31.95
C PHE A 320 10.71 7.64 32.70
N ASN A 321 9.65 7.44 31.95
CA ASN A 321 8.33 7.12 32.49
C ASN A 321 7.59 6.15 31.56
N GLU A 322 6.43 5.65 32.00
CA GLU A 322 5.63 4.70 31.25
C GLU A 322 5.23 5.23 29.85
N TYR A 323 4.98 6.53 29.71
CA TYR A 323 4.71 7.18 28.42
C TYR A 323 5.78 6.88 27.37
N ASP A 324 7.05 6.75 27.75
CA ASP A 324 8.11 6.40 26.80
C ASP A 324 7.90 5.00 26.18
N PHE A 325 7.19 4.11 26.87
CA PHE A 325 6.94 2.71 26.48
C PHE A 325 5.55 2.52 25.87
N THR A 326 4.70 3.53 25.85
CA THR A 326 3.40 3.44 25.19
C THR A 326 3.57 3.54 23.66
N ASP A 327 2.63 2.97 22.94
CA ASP A 327 2.45 3.15 21.49
C ASP A 327 0.97 3.37 21.18
N TYR A 328 0.64 3.57 19.91
CA TYR A 328 -0.72 3.85 19.48
C TYR A 328 -1.59 2.60 19.49
N ASP A 329 -2.81 2.72 20.06
CA ASP A 329 -3.90 1.78 19.84
C ASP A 329 -4.77 2.30 18.72
N GLY A 330 -4.63 1.72 17.53
CA GLY A 330 -5.31 2.20 16.34
C GLY A 330 -6.39 1.27 15.83
N ARG A 331 -7.30 1.84 15.08
CA ARG A 331 -8.46 1.13 14.54
C ARG A 331 -8.91 1.75 13.22
N ARG A 332 -9.53 0.92 12.38
CA ARG A 332 -10.20 1.35 11.18
C ARG A 332 -11.36 0.40 10.86
N THR A 333 -12.50 0.95 10.47
CA THR A 333 -13.63 0.19 9.95
C THR A 333 -14.05 0.81 8.62
N THR A 334 -13.96 0.03 7.56
CA THR A 334 -14.23 0.48 6.20
C THR A 334 -15.38 -0.31 5.57
N ASP A 335 -16.39 0.39 5.06
CA ASP A 335 -17.44 -0.19 4.22
C ASP A 335 -17.27 0.33 2.79
N ARG A 336 -17.24 -0.58 1.83
CA ARG A 336 -17.16 -0.24 0.40
C ARG A 336 -18.29 -0.89 -0.37
N HIS A 337 -18.94 -0.10 -1.18
CA HIS A 337 -19.96 -0.52 -2.13
C HIS A 337 -19.51 -0.13 -3.52
N ALA A 338 -19.52 -1.06 -4.46
CA ALA A 338 -19.25 -0.80 -5.86
C ALA A 338 -20.30 -1.46 -6.74
N LEU A 339 -20.78 -0.74 -7.73
CA LEU A 339 -21.67 -1.22 -8.77
C LEU A 339 -21.00 -0.98 -10.12
N ALA A 340 -20.81 -2.03 -10.91
CA ALA A 340 -20.17 -1.95 -12.22
C ALA A 340 -21.10 -2.54 -13.29
N TYR A 341 -21.45 -1.74 -14.29
CA TYR A 341 -22.09 -2.19 -15.52
C TYR A 341 -21.05 -2.28 -16.62
N LYS A 342 -21.00 -3.42 -17.31
CA LYS A 342 -20.11 -3.65 -18.43
C LYS A 342 -20.90 -4.15 -19.65
N ASP A 343 -20.68 -3.51 -20.80
CA ASP A 343 -21.19 -3.92 -22.10
C ASP A 343 -20.01 -4.09 -23.07
N THR A 344 -19.62 -5.35 -23.27
CA THR A 344 -18.46 -5.69 -24.12
C THR A 344 -18.76 -5.52 -25.61
N ALA A 345 -20.03 -5.66 -26.03
CA ALA A 345 -20.43 -5.47 -27.42
C ALA A 345 -20.38 -4.00 -27.82
N ASN A 346 -20.87 -3.11 -26.97
CA ASN A 346 -20.85 -1.67 -27.19
C ASN A 346 -19.63 -0.99 -26.58
N LYS A 347 -18.79 -1.74 -25.84
CA LYS A 347 -17.57 -1.25 -25.15
C LYS A 347 -17.87 -0.08 -24.23
N ILE A 348 -18.86 -0.26 -23.36
CA ILE A 348 -19.28 0.70 -22.34
C ILE A 348 -18.95 0.10 -20.97
N ASP A 349 -18.28 0.90 -20.15
CA ASP A 349 -18.10 0.64 -18.73
C ASP A 349 -18.68 1.80 -17.93
N PHE A 350 -19.51 1.49 -16.93
CA PHE A 350 -20.01 2.45 -15.97
C PHE A 350 -19.85 1.91 -14.56
N LYS A 351 -19.31 2.72 -13.66
CA LYS A 351 -19.07 2.33 -12.27
C LYS A 351 -19.57 3.39 -11.31
N LEU A 352 -20.12 2.93 -10.21
CA LEU A 352 -20.48 3.75 -9.05
C LEU A 352 -19.83 3.14 -7.81
N GLY A 353 -19.27 3.96 -6.96
CA GLY A 353 -18.64 3.50 -5.72
C GLY A 353 -18.90 4.43 -4.54
N VAL A 354 -18.97 3.84 -3.36
CA VAL A 354 -18.96 4.55 -2.08
C VAL A 354 -17.99 3.84 -1.16
N THR A 355 -17.03 4.57 -0.64
CA THR A 355 -16.14 4.13 0.44
C THR A 355 -16.48 4.96 1.67
N ASN A 356 -16.76 4.31 2.78
CA ASN A 356 -17.10 4.93 4.05
C ASN A 356 -16.18 4.39 5.14
N VAL A 357 -15.18 5.17 5.53
CA VAL A 357 -14.25 4.87 6.63
C VAL A 357 -14.85 5.49 7.89
N LYS A 358 -15.45 4.66 8.75
CA LYS A 358 -16.26 5.12 9.88
C LYS A 358 -15.48 5.34 11.16
N ASP A 359 -14.52 4.49 11.45
CA ASP A 359 -13.86 4.44 12.76
C ASP A 359 -12.33 4.38 12.54
N PHE A 360 -11.84 5.36 11.79
CA PHE A 360 -10.41 5.47 11.54
C PHE A 360 -9.81 6.39 12.59
N GLY A 361 -8.93 5.86 13.45
CA GLY A 361 -8.33 6.65 14.50
C GLY A 361 -7.37 5.85 15.36
N TYR A 362 -6.82 6.54 16.36
CA TYR A 362 -5.95 5.95 17.36
C TYR A 362 -6.07 6.66 18.70
N ALA A 363 -5.82 5.90 19.79
CA ALA A 363 -5.66 6.44 21.13
C ALA A 363 -4.18 6.44 21.54
N THR A 364 -3.78 7.40 22.35
CA THR A 364 -2.45 7.50 22.99
C THR A 364 -2.62 7.95 24.42
N GLY A 365 -1.73 7.54 25.31
CA GLY A 365 -1.83 7.94 26.71
C GLY A 365 -0.54 7.83 27.51
N ASP A 366 -0.63 8.22 28.76
CA ASP A 366 0.51 8.52 29.64
C ASP A 366 1.03 7.32 30.42
N ASP A 367 0.27 6.19 30.48
CA ASP A 367 0.65 4.99 31.21
C ASP A 367 0.42 3.70 30.42
N LEU A 368 1.01 2.60 30.86
CA LEU A 368 0.85 1.28 30.24
C LEU A 368 -0.45 0.56 30.62
N ALA A 369 -1.10 0.98 31.69
CA ALA A 369 -2.32 0.37 32.20
C ALA A 369 -3.60 0.92 31.54
N GLY A 370 -3.50 2.01 30.77
CA GLY A 370 -4.65 2.66 30.15
C GLY A 370 -5.51 3.48 31.10
N GLN A 371 -5.01 3.74 32.32
CA GLN A 371 -5.74 4.47 33.38
C GLN A 371 -5.37 5.95 33.47
N GLY A 372 -4.25 6.36 32.89
CA GLY A 372 -3.83 7.76 32.78
C GLY A 372 -4.56 8.52 31.71
N GLY A 373 -4.36 9.83 31.70
CA GLY A 373 -4.90 10.71 30.66
C GLY A 373 -4.34 10.44 29.27
N GLY A 374 -5.08 10.86 28.26
CA GLY A 374 -4.62 10.68 26.89
C GLY A 374 -5.52 11.34 25.85
N TYR A 375 -5.36 10.94 24.61
CA TYR A 375 -6.13 11.49 23.49
C TYR A 375 -6.65 10.39 22.59
N ASP A 376 -7.90 10.51 22.16
CA ASP A 376 -8.49 9.76 21.06
C ASP A 376 -8.58 10.65 19.82
N THR A 377 -7.89 10.24 18.77
CA THR A 377 -7.86 10.97 17.49
C THR A 377 -8.63 10.18 16.45
N ASN A 378 -9.62 10.82 15.80
CA ASN A 378 -10.47 10.20 14.79
C ASN A 378 -10.45 11.01 13.50
N TYR A 379 -10.48 10.34 12.35
CA TYR A 379 -10.58 10.97 11.03
C TYR A 379 -11.46 10.15 10.07
N PRO A 380 -12.76 9.98 10.42
CA PRO A 380 -13.72 9.37 9.52
C PRO A 380 -13.74 10.15 8.20
N ASN A 381 -13.85 9.40 7.11
CA ASN A 381 -13.91 10.01 5.80
C ASN A 381 -14.82 9.21 4.88
N LYS A 382 -15.32 9.86 3.83
CA LYS A 382 -16.26 9.26 2.90
C LYS A 382 -15.98 9.73 1.48
N THR A 383 -15.92 8.78 0.55
CA THR A 383 -15.70 9.06 -0.87
C THR A 383 -16.83 8.45 -1.70
N TYR A 384 -17.39 9.25 -2.60
CA TYR A 384 -18.30 8.83 -3.66
C TYR A 384 -17.59 8.97 -4.99
N LYS A 385 -17.72 7.98 -5.87
CA LYS A 385 -17.15 8.00 -7.22
C LYS A 385 -18.16 7.53 -8.25
N ALA A 386 -18.22 8.22 -9.37
CA ALA A 386 -18.85 7.76 -10.60
C ALA A 386 -17.83 7.82 -11.73
N ASP A 387 -17.69 6.75 -12.50
CA ASP A 387 -16.77 6.66 -13.66
C ASP A 387 -17.55 6.08 -14.84
N PHE A 388 -17.41 6.68 -15.99
CA PHE A 388 -18.00 6.24 -17.26
C PHE A 388 -16.99 6.29 -18.37
N GLN A 389 -16.96 5.26 -19.20
CA GLN A 389 -16.22 5.29 -20.46
C GLN A 389 -16.96 4.57 -21.58
N LYS A 390 -16.69 5.02 -22.79
CA LYS A 390 -17.09 4.42 -24.05
C LYS A 390 -15.87 4.33 -24.96
N VAL A 391 -15.71 3.18 -25.60
CA VAL A 391 -14.66 2.96 -26.61
C VAL A 391 -15.28 2.81 -27.98
N TRP A 392 -14.70 3.46 -28.98
CA TRP A 392 -14.98 3.26 -30.39
C TRP A 392 -13.73 2.70 -31.08
N GLU A 393 -13.86 1.50 -31.64
CA GLU A 393 -12.80 0.88 -32.40
C GLU A 393 -13.05 1.04 -33.90
N GLY A 394 -12.08 1.67 -34.57
CA GLY A 394 -12.05 1.82 -36.01
C GLY A 394 -10.84 1.13 -36.62
N SER A 395 -10.76 1.10 -37.94
CA SER A 395 -9.62 0.51 -38.65
C SER A 395 -8.29 1.23 -38.42
N LYS A 396 -8.34 2.51 -38.09
CA LYS A 396 -7.16 3.36 -37.86
C LYS A 396 -7.10 3.97 -36.44
N ASN A 397 -8.22 4.03 -35.73
CA ASN A 397 -8.35 4.75 -34.49
C ASN A 397 -9.07 3.91 -33.44
N ASN A 398 -8.56 3.94 -32.22
CA ASN A 398 -9.27 3.45 -31.04
C ASN A 398 -9.47 4.64 -30.10
N ILE A 399 -10.71 5.15 -30.05
CA ILE A 399 -11.04 6.35 -29.30
C ILE A 399 -11.73 5.95 -28.00
N VAL A 400 -11.17 6.37 -26.88
CA VAL A 400 -11.77 6.26 -25.54
C VAL A 400 -12.24 7.64 -25.11
N VAL A 401 -13.50 7.78 -24.73
CA VAL A 401 -14.05 9.00 -24.13
C VAL A 401 -14.70 8.63 -22.81
N GLY A 402 -14.50 9.44 -21.82
CA GLY A 402 -15.14 9.21 -20.54
C GLY A 402 -15.24 10.45 -19.66
N PHE A 403 -15.94 10.28 -18.57
CA PHE A 403 -16.00 11.26 -17.49
C PHE A 403 -15.95 10.56 -16.15
N ASP A 404 -15.47 11.27 -15.14
CA ASP A 404 -15.62 10.85 -13.76
C ASP A 404 -15.99 12.01 -12.84
N ILE A 405 -16.65 11.67 -11.74
CA ILE A 405 -17.01 12.60 -10.66
C ILE A 405 -16.64 11.94 -9.34
N GLU A 406 -15.93 12.67 -8.50
CA GLU A 406 -15.55 12.22 -7.18
C GLU A 406 -15.88 13.29 -6.14
N LYS A 407 -16.47 12.87 -5.02
CA LYS A 407 -16.67 13.71 -3.84
C LYS A 407 -16.07 13.00 -2.63
N GLY A 408 -15.01 13.60 -2.07
CA GLY A 408 -14.39 13.18 -0.82
C GLY A 408 -14.75 14.16 0.31
N SER A 409 -15.01 13.64 1.51
CA SER A 409 -15.19 14.45 2.72
C SER A 409 -14.42 13.83 3.88
N MET A 410 -13.95 14.66 4.78
CA MET A 410 -13.25 14.25 5.99
C MET A 410 -13.72 15.09 7.16
N ASP A 411 -13.90 14.43 8.31
CA ASP A 411 -14.08 15.04 9.61
C ASP A 411 -13.01 14.51 10.56
N TYR A 412 -12.12 15.38 11.01
CA TYR A 412 -11.08 15.05 11.99
C TYR A 412 -11.50 15.56 13.35
N SER A 413 -11.30 14.74 14.38
CA SER A 413 -11.51 15.16 15.77
C SER A 413 -10.43 14.60 16.69
N GLN A 414 -10.12 15.35 17.73
CA GLN A 414 -9.30 14.87 18.84
C GLN A 414 -10.02 15.20 20.15
N SER A 415 -10.24 14.16 20.97
CA SER A 415 -10.84 14.28 22.29
C SER A 415 -9.82 13.96 23.37
N TYR A 416 -9.88 14.65 24.49
CA TYR A 416 -9.14 14.29 25.69
C TYR A 416 -9.88 13.18 26.43
N LEU A 417 -9.11 12.13 26.83
CA LEU A 417 -9.60 10.99 27.61
C LEU A 417 -9.09 11.11 29.05
N GLU A 418 -9.95 10.85 30.03
CA GLU A 418 -9.53 10.71 31.44
C GLU A 418 -8.74 9.39 31.62
N HIS A 419 -9.14 8.34 30.91
CA HIS A 419 -8.50 7.04 30.88
C HIS A 419 -8.29 6.65 29.41
N TRP A 420 -7.05 6.69 28.93
CA TRP A 420 -6.80 6.54 27.49
C TRP A 420 -7.12 5.14 26.95
N GLY A 421 -7.16 4.13 27.81
CA GLY A 421 -7.62 2.78 27.47
C GLY A 421 -9.14 2.66 27.33
N ASP A 422 -9.91 3.69 27.73
CA ASP A 422 -11.36 3.72 27.68
C ASP A 422 -11.84 4.96 26.88
N LYS A 423 -12.39 4.74 25.68
CA LYS A 423 -12.90 5.80 24.82
C LYS A 423 -14.14 6.51 25.38
N ASP A 424 -14.91 5.80 26.20
CA ASP A 424 -16.10 6.35 26.84
C ASP A 424 -15.76 7.34 27.97
N SER A 425 -14.46 7.41 28.35
CA SER A 425 -13.91 8.41 29.28
C SER A 425 -13.65 9.77 28.65
N ALA A 426 -14.08 10.02 27.40
CA ALA A 426 -13.89 11.28 26.72
C ALA A 426 -14.55 12.44 27.49
N ASN A 427 -13.72 13.39 27.95
CA ASN A 427 -14.16 14.50 28.80
C ASN A 427 -14.56 15.72 27.94
N TYR A 428 -13.70 16.09 26.97
CA TYR A 428 -14.01 17.19 26.07
C TYR A 428 -13.34 17.03 24.71
N LEU A 429 -13.98 17.65 23.72
CA LEU A 429 -13.46 17.70 22.35
C LEU A 429 -12.40 18.83 22.28
N TYR A 430 -11.16 18.44 21.98
CA TYR A 430 -10.05 19.38 21.97
C TYR A 430 -10.02 20.21 20.70
N TYR A 431 -10.10 19.56 19.52
CA TYR A 431 -10.32 20.25 18.24
C TYR A 431 -10.96 19.36 17.20
N THR A 432 -11.61 20.04 16.23
CA THR A 432 -12.15 19.43 15.03
C THR A 432 -11.72 20.21 13.80
N MET A 433 -11.56 19.51 12.70
CA MET A 433 -11.33 20.12 11.39
C MET A 433 -11.89 19.23 10.31
N GLY A 434 -12.23 19.81 9.17
CA GLY A 434 -12.74 19.02 8.07
C GLY A 434 -12.99 19.83 6.82
N GLY A 435 -13.50 19.15 5.80
CA GLY A 435 -13.83 19.77 4.53
C GLY A 435 -14.23 18.75 3.47
N THR A 436 -14.54 19.26 2.30
CA THR A 436 -15.03 18.49 1.15
C THR A 436 -14.23 18.83 -0.10
N ASN A 437 -13.80 17.82 -0.83
CA ASN A 437 -13.27 17.91 -2.18
C ASN A 437 -14.34 17.41 -3.16
N LEU A 438 -14.57 18.16 -4.25
CA LEU A 438 -15.39 17.74 -5.39
C LEU A 438 -14.55 17.85 -6.65
N VAL A 439 -14.43 16.76 -7.40
CA VAL A 439 -13.73 16.69 -8.68
C VAL A 439 -14.70 16.23 -9.75
N GLY A 440 -14.75 16.94 -10.86
CA GLY A 440 -15.44 16.51 -12.07
C GLY A 440 -14.47 16.56 -13.25
N ALA A 441 -14.42 15.51 -14.06
CA ALA A 441 -13.47 15.42 -15.14
C ALA A 441 -14.07 14.83 -16.41
N VAL A 442 -13.52 15.25 -17.55
CA VAL A 442 -13.75 14.64 -18.86
C VAL A 442 -12.41 14.30 -19.48
N PHE A 443 -12.35 13.17 -20.18
CA PHE A 443 -11.12 12.75 -20.86
C PHE A 443 -11.40 12.12 -22.23
N VAL A 444 -10.42 12.22 -23.10
CA VAL A 444 -10.39 11.57 -24.39
C VAL A 444 -8.98 11.01 -24.65
N GLN A 445 -8.92 9.82 -25.19
CA GLN A 445 -7.68 9.23 -25.73
C GLN A 445 -7.96 8.66 -27.12
N ASP A 446 -7.05 8.89 -28.05
CA ASP A 446 -7.09 8.31 -29.39
C ASP A 446 -5.77 7.57 -29.67
N ALA A 447 -5.85 6.25 -29.87
CA ALA A 447 -4.75 5.43 -30.35
C ALA A 447 -4.83 5.32 -31.86
N ILE A 448 -3.96 6.04 -32.56
CA ILE A 448 -3.97 6.22 -34.00
C ILE A 448 -2.96 5.29 -34.67
N LYS A 449 -3.42 4.37 -35.51
CA LYS A 449 -2.55 3.55 -36.36
C LYS A 449 -2.11 4.38 -37.58
N LEU A 450 -0.87 4.88 -37.57
CA LEU A 450 -0.29 5.67 -38.68
C LEU A 450 0.10 4.77 -39.86
N SER A 451 0.62 3.57 -39.57
CA SER A 451 0.94 2.49 -40.49
C SER A 451 0.93 1.15 -39.78
N ASP A 452 1.33 0.07 -40.45
CA ASP A 452 1.42 -1.24 -39.79
C ASP A 452 2.50 -1.31 -38.71
N VAL A 453 3.50 -0.41 -38.77
CA VAL A 453 4.64 -0.38 -37.82
C VAL A 453 4.66 0.86 -36.94
N TYR A 454 3.86 1.89 -37.22
CA TYR A 454 3.84 3.12 -36.42
C TYR A 454 2.47 3.41 -35.84
N SER A 455 2.42 3.80 -34.58
CA SER A 455 1.22 4.32 -33.93
C SER A 455 1.52 5.54 -33.06
N LEU A 456 0.47 6.35 -32.85
CA LEU A 456 0.50 7.55 -32.03
C LEU A 456 -0.68 7.53 -31.06
N ASP A 457 -0.41 7.64 -29.77
CA ASP A 457 -1.44 7.79 -28.75
C ASP A 457 -1.51 9.24 -28.29
N LEU A 458 -2.70 9.82 -28.36
CA LEU A 458 -2.99 11.18 -27.92
C LEU A 458 -4.03 11.13 -26.81
N GLY A 459 -3.72 11.69 -25.67
CA GLY A 459 -4.62 11.76 -24.50
C GLY A 459 -4.77 13.19 -24.02
N LEU A 460 -5.97 13.55 -23.59
CA LEU A 460 -6.27 14.82 -22.95
C LEU A 460 -7.34 14.63 -21.88
N ARG A 461 -7.09 15.17 -20.70
CA ARG A 461 -8.05 15.21 -19.60
C ARG A 461 -8.11 16.63 -19.06
N VAL A 462 -9.32 17.03 -18.69
CA VAL A 462 -9.61 18.29 -17.98
C VAL A 462 -10.30 17.95 -16.67
N ASP A 463 -9.71 18.35 -15.56
CA ASP A 463 -10.26 18.20 -14.24
C ASP A 463 -10.70 19.57 -13.70
N TYR A 464 -11.94 19.67 -13.26
CA TYR A 464 -12.44 20.78 -12.48
C TYR A 464 -12.49 20.37 -11.02
N TYR A 465 -11.82 21.15 -10.18
CA TYR A 465 -11.63 20.85 -8.77
C TYR A 465 -12.24 21.95 -7.90
N GLN A 466 -12.95 21.54 -6.84
CA GLN A 466 -13.52 22.44 -5.85
C GLN A 466 -13.23 21.95 -4.44
N LYS A 467 -12.57 22.78 -3.64
CA LYS A 467 -12.43 22.61 -2.19
C LYS A 467 -13.45 23.49 -1.49
N LYS A 468 -14.23 22.94 -0.58
CA LYS A 468 -15.31 23.65 0.10
C LYS A 468 -15.62 23.09 1.48
N ASP A 469 -16.48 23.80 2.20
CA ASP A 469 -16.94 23.40 3.53
C ASP A 469 -15.78 23.17 4.52
N GLY A 470 -14.64 23.88 4.32
CA GLY A 470 -13.48 23.79 5.19
C GLY A 470 -13.74 24.47 6.52
N TYR A 471 -13.42 23.80 7.63
CA TYR A 471 -13.58 24.35 8.97
C TYR A 471 -12.47 23.90 9.93
N TYR A 472 -12.27 24.67 10.97
CA TYR A 472 -11.42 24.36 12.12
C TYR A 472 -12.04 24.94 13.39
N ASN A 473 -12.13 24.14 14.44
CA ASN A 473 -12.59 24.54 15.76
C ASN A 473 -11.65 23.97 16.82
N GLU A 474 -11.21 24.81 17.75
CA GLU A 474 -10.40 24.45 18.91
C GLU A 474 -11.14 24.80 20.18
N HIS A 475 -11.11 23.94 21.18
CA HIS A 475 -11.79 24.13 22.45
C HIS A 475 -11.53 25.50 23.05
N GLY A 476 -12.58 26.23 23.35
CA GLY A 476 -12.51 27.60 23.92
C GLY A 476 -12.13 28.70 22.91
N LYS A 477 -12.11 28.41 21.60
CA LYS A 477 -11.88 29.39 20.53
C LYS A 477 -13.04 29.43 19.54
N ASP A 478 -13.11 30.51 18.76
CA ASP A 478 -14.11 30.67 17.72
C ASP A 478 -13.88 29.68 16.58
N ASN A 479 -14.98 29.19 15.97
CA ASN A 479 -14.92 28.37 14.77
C ASN A 479 -14.38 29.17 13.59
N ILE A 480 -13.43 28.61 12.86
CA ILE A 480 -12.86 29.22 11.65
C ILE A 480 -13.40 28.48 10.44
N GLU A 481 -14.19 29.17 9.62
CA GLU A 481 -14.63 28.69 8.31
C GLU A 481 -13.62 29.08 7.23
N ARG A 482 -13.45 28.24 6.24
CA ARG A 482 -12.52 28.45 5.13
C ARG A 482 -13.28 28.70 3.83
N PRO A 483 -12.79 29.61 2.98
CA PRO A 483 -13.45 29.92 1.71
C PRO A 483 -13.44 28.72 0.76
N THR A 484 -14.42 28.71 -0.14
CA THR A 484 -14.45 27.76 -1.27
C THR A 484 -13.43 28.18 -2.32
N GLU A 485 -12.58 27.24 -2.73
CA GLU A 485 -11.61 27.44 -3.81
C GLU A 485 -11.87 26.51 -4.97
N LYS A 486 -11.50 26.96 -6.16
CA LYS A 486 -11.73 26.28 -7.43
C LYS A 486 -10.54 26.44 -8.33
N TYR A 487 -10.16 25.37 -9.02
CA TYR A 487 -9.14 25.41 -10.08
C TYR A 487 -9.42 24.34 -11.13
N THR A 488 -8.75 24.48 -12.26
CA THR A 488 -8.87 23.56 -13.39
C THR A 488 -7.49 23.12 -13.80
N GLU A 489 -7.32 21.80 -13.93
CA GLU A 489 -6.07 21.17 -14.36
C GLU A 489 -6.24 20.49 -15.70
N LEU A 490 -5.19 20.54 -16.51
CA LEU A 490 -5.12 19.95 -17.85
C LEU A 490 -4.02 18.91 -17.89
N SER A 491 -4.34 17.66 -18.24
CA SER A 491 -3.39 16.54 -18.30
C SER A 491 -3.27 15.99 -19.74
N PRO A 492 -2.42 16.59 -20.61
CA PRO A 492 -2.11 16.03 -21.91
C PRO A 492 -1.15 14.84 -21.79
N LYS A 493 -1.28 13.91 -22.76
CA LYS A 493 -0.36 12.79 -22.98
C LYS A 493 -0.15 12.57 -24.47
N VAL A 494 1.10 12.31 -24.84
CA VAL A 494 1.47 11.91 -26.21
C VAL A 494 2.42 10.72 -26.10
N ALA A 495 2.17 9.65 -26.87
CA ALA A 495 3.11 8.55 -26.99
C ALA A 495 3.22 8.10 -28.44
N PHE A 496 4.44 7.86 -28.87
CA PHE A 496 4.76 7.34 -30.21
C PHE A 496 5.32 5.93 -30.05
N ARG A 497 4.86 5.00 -30.90
CA ARG A 497 5.33 3.60 -30.92
C ARG A 497 5.84 3.24 -32.31
N TYR A 498 6.98 2.56 -32.35
CA TYR A 498 7.52 1.90 -33.53
C TYR A 498 7.59 0.39 -33.28
N MET A 499 6.82 -0.37 -34.01
CA MET A 499 6.66 -1.82 -33.90
C MET A 499 7.07 -2.48 -35.22
N PRO A 500 8.39 -2.74 -35.43
CA PRO A 500 8.88 -3.33 -36.69
C PRO A 500 8.36 -4.73 -36.93
N ASP A 501 8.01 -5.44 -35.87
CA ASP A 501 7.44 -6.78 -35.81
C ASP A 501 6.51 -6.90 -34.59
N ASP A 502 5.81 -8.03 -34.45
CA ASP A 502 4.88 -8.28 -33.32
C ASP A 502 5.60 -8.47 -31.97
N ASP A 503 6.90 -8.75 -31.99
CA ASP A 503 7.73 -9.07 -30.83
C ASP A 503 8.58 -7.90 -30.33
N THR A 504 8.51 -6.73 -30.98
CA THR A 504 9.38 -5.59 -30.68
C THR A 504 8.59 -4.28 -30.66
N THR A 505 8.69 -3.53 -29.56
CA THR A 505 8.13 -2.18 -29.45
C THR A 505 9.16 -1.20 -28.92
N TYR A 506 9.49 -0.19 -29.72
CA TYR A 506 10.16 1.01 -29.26
C TYR A 506 9.11 2.09 -29.01
N TYR A 507 9.22 2.81 -27.90
CA TYR A 507 8.29 3.89 -27.61
C TYR A 507 8.98 5.11 -27.02
N ALA A 508 8.35 6.26 -27.23
CA ALA A 508 8.65 7.50 -26.56
C ALA A 508 7.35 8.15 -26.09
N SER A 509 7.29 8.61 -24.86
CA SER A 509 6.09 9.24 -24.32
C SER A 509 6.41 10.51 -23.53
N TYR A 510 5.46 11.43 -23.54
CA TYR A 510 5.36 12.59 -22.67
C TYR A 510 3.99 12.59 -22.00
N GLY A 511 3.94 12.89 -20.72
CA GLY A 511 2.70 13.06 -19.99
C GLY A 511 2.83 14.13 -18.91
N HIS A 512 1.81 14.98 -18.82
CA HIS A 512 1.62 15.91 -17.72
C HIS A 512 0.65 15.30 -16.70
N SER A 513 1.00 15.37 -15.42
CA SER A 513 0.21 14.85 -14.32
C SER A 513 0.12 15.88 -13.20
N PHE A 514 -0.91 15.76 -12.37
CA PHE A 514 -1.06 16.60 -11.19
C PHE A 514 -1.48 15.77 -9.97
N ASN A 515 -1.20 16.29 -8.77
CA ASN A 515 -1.69 15.74 -7.52
C ASN A 515 -2.34 16.85 -6.69
N PRO A 516 -3.66 16.80 -6.40
CA PRO A 516 -4.31 17.83 -5.61
C PRO A 516 -3.88 17.74 -4.14
N PRO A 517 -3.83 18.87 -3.41
CA PRO A 517 -3.59 18.84 -1.98
C PRO A 517 -4.70 18.04 -1.28
N THR A 518 -4.29 17.20 -0.34
CA THR A 518 -5.22 16.39 0.48
C THR A 518 -5.95 17.27 1.48
N LEU A 519 -7.12 16.83 1.97
CA LEU A 519 -7.85 17.54 3.00
C LEU A 519 -7.03 17.72 4.29
N TYR A 520 -6.17 16.74 4.59
CA TYR A 520 -5.26 16.82 5.72
C TYR A 520 -4.19 17.92 5.56
N GLN A 521 -3.59 18.06 4.38
CA GLN A 521 -2.61 19.10 4.10
C GLN A 521 -3.23 20.50 4.17
N LEU A 522 -4.45 20.65 3.63
CA LEU A 522 -5.17 21.93 3.59
C LEU A 522 -5.60 22.44 4.98
N TYR A 523 -6.15 21.53 5.80
CA TYR A 523 -6.90 21.94 6.98
C TYR A 523 -6.27 21.54 8.30
N ARG A 524 -5.12 20.85 8.30
CA ARG A 524 -4.43 20.47 9.53
C ARG A 524 -4.05 21.71 10.35
N SER A 525 -4.68 21.83 11.52
CA SER A 525 -4.41 22.86 12.49
C SER A 525 -4.41 22.26 13.90
N ASN A 526 -3.36 22.50 14.68
CA ASN A 526 -3.23 22.04 16.06
C ASN A 526 -2.10 22.80 16.77
N SER A 527 -1.68 22.35 17.96
CA SER A 527 -0.57 22.96 18.69
C SER A 527 0.74 23.03 17.89
N SER A 528 0.95 22.10 16.93
CA SER A 528 2.19 21.97 16.16
C SER A 528 2.05 22.39 14.70
N PHE A 529 0.84 22.52 14.17
CA PHE A 529 0.58 22.85 12.77
C PHE A 529 -0.38 24.02 12.62
N GLU A 530 -0.21 24.78 11.55
CA GLU A 530 -1.11 25.82 11.07
C GLU A 530 -1.64 25.45 9.68
N ALA A 531 -2.95 25.59 9.47
CA ALA A 531 -3.59 25.24 8.20
C ALA A 531 -3.17 26.18 7.07
N ASN A 532 -3.08 25.64 5.86
CA ASN A 532 -2.88 26.42 4.63
C ASN A 532 -3.92 26.01 3.57
N PRO A 533 -5.06 26.68 3.51
CA PRO A 533 -6.08 26.38 2.48
C PRO A 533 -5.66 26.82 1.08
N ASP A 534 -4.66 27.70 0.93
CA ASP A 534 -4.21 28.27 -0.34
C ASP A 534 -3.25 27.36 -1.13
N LEU A 535 -3.04 26.11 -0.68
CA LEU A 535 -2.20 25.15 -1.37
C LEU A 535 -2.71 24.88 -2.79
N LYS A 536 -1.78 24.93 -3.74
CA LYS A 536 -2.00 24.59 -5.15
C LYS A 536 -1.71 23.11 -5.41
N PRO A 537 -2.25 22.52 -6.48
CA PRO A 537 -1.84 21.20 -6.90
C PRO A 537 -0.35 21.12 -7.22
N GLU A 538 0.24 19.98 -6.88
CA GLU A 538 1.55 19.61 -7.41
C GLU A 538 1.40 19.22 -8.88
N THR A 539 2.35 19.58 -9.72
CA THR A 539 2.36 19.19 -11.15
C THR A 539 3.64 18.48 -11.51
N THR A 540 3.57 17.55 -12.46
CA THR A 540 4.72 16.75 -12.89
C THR A 540 4.69 16.52 -14.40
N ASP A 541 5.79 16.90 -15.06
CA ASP A 541 6.07 16.57 -16.44
C ASP A 541 6.98 15.35 -16.51
N THR A 542 6.56 14.29 -17.21
CA THR A 542 7.31 13.04 -17.36
C THR A 542 7.59 12.76 -18.83
N VAL A 543 8.86 12.48 -19.14
CA VAL A 543 9.32 11.97 -20.43
C VAL A 543 9.89 10.58 -20.23
N GLU A 544 9.53 9.65 -21.11
CA GLU A 544 10.02 8.27 -21.06
C GLU A 544 10.32 7.77 -22.47
N VAL A 545 11.40 7.00 -22.60
CA VAL A 545 11.72 6.22 -23.80
C VAL A 545 11.96 4.78 -23.40
N GLY A 546 11.51 3.83 -24.19
CA GLY A 546 11.68 2.42 -23.86
C GLY A 546 11.69 1.49 -25.05
N LEU A 547 12.09 0.28 -24.72
CA LEU A 547 12.13 -0.87 -25.62
C LEU A 547 11.52 -2.08 -24.90
N LYS A 548 10.59 -2.75 -25.54
CA LYS A 548 10.09 -4.07 -25.14
C LYS A 548 10.38 -5.06 -26.24
N LYS A 549 10.91 -6.22 -25.88
CA LYS A 549 11.26 -7.25 -26.86
C LYS A 549 11.04 -8.65 -26.34
N GLN A 550 10.30 -9.41 -27.10
CA GLN A 550 10.18 -10.85 -27.01
C GLN A 550 11.27 -11.49 -27.88
N PHE A 551 12.42 -11.86 -27.29
CA PHE A 551 13.55 -12.43 -28.04
C PHE A 551 13.27 -13.86 -28.53
N SER A 552 12.40 -14.57 -27.83
CA SER A 552 11.90 -15.89 -28.15
C SER A 552 10.64 -16.16 -27.31
N PRO A 553 9.87 -17.21 -27.58
CA PRO A 553 8.74 -17.58 -26.71
C PRO A 553 9.09 -17.80 -25.24
N LYS A 554 10.39 -17.85 -24.91
CA LYS A 554 10.88 -18.08 -23.55
C LYS A 554 11.57 -16.87 -22.91
N LEU A 555 11.91 -15.83 -23.66
CA LEU A 555 12.71 -14.70 -23.16
C LEU A 555 12.09 -13.37 -23.55
N TYR A 556 11.60 -12.66 -22.54
CA TYR A 556 11.12 -11.29 -22.62
C TYR A 556 12.05 -10.33 -21.90
N SER A 557 12.20 -9.11 -22.41
CA SER A 557 12.89 -8.03 -21.72
C SER A 557 12.23 -6.67 -22.02
N SER A 558 12.23 -5.79 -21.02
CA SER A 558 11.80 -4.41 -21.14
C SER A 558 12.89 -3.50 -20.55
N LEU A 559 13.25 -2.45 -21.28
CA LEU A 559 14.15 -1.39 -20.86
C LEU A 559 13.43 -0.06 -20.96
N SER A 560 13.45 0.74 -19.90
CA SER A 560 12.89 2.08 -19.85
C SER A 560 13.89 3.08 -19.27
N VAL A 561 13.92 4.27 -19.83
CA VAL A 561 14.66 5.43 -19.31
C VAL A 561 13.67 6.58 -19.18
N TYR A 562 13.58 7.15 -17.97
CA TYR A 562 12.62 8.20 -17.67
C TYR A 562 13.22 9.40 -16.96
N GLN A 563 12.58 10.54 -17.12
CA GLN A 563 12.77 11.74 -16.32
C GLN A 563 11.41 12.35 -15.98
N ALA A 564 11.18 12.64 -14.72
CA ALA A 564 10.03 13.36 -14.21
C ALA A 564 10.50 14.63 -13.48
N LYS A 565 9.85 15.75 -13.78
CA LYS A 565 10.08 17.04 -13.11
C LYS A 565 8.80 17.49 -12.45
N SER A 566 8.79 17.47 -11.11
CA SER A 566 7.69 17.95 -10.29
C SER A 566 7.91 19.40 -9.86
N LYS A 567 6.83 20.18 -9.79
CA LYS A 567 6.79 21.57 -9.30
C LYS A 567 5.72 21.71 -8.24
N ASP A 568 5.85 22.74 -7.41
CA ASP A 568 4.90 23.07 -6.35
C ASP A 568 4.65 21.91 -5.37
N LEU A 569 5.70 21.11 -5.10
CA LEU A 569 5.62 20.00 -4.13
C LEU A 569 5.18 20.50 -2.76
N ILE A 570 4.21 19.80 -2.19
CA ILE A 570 3.63 20.11 -0.89
C ILE A 570 4.42 19.41 0.21
N ASP A 571 5.18 20.20 0.95
CA ASP A 571 5.87 19.77 2.18
C ASP A 571 5.67 20.84 3.25
N TYR A 572 6.11 20.60 4.48
CA TYR A 572 5.96 21.56 5.55
C TYR A 572 7.28 22.29 5.87
N ASP A 573 7.15 23.56 6.25
CA ASP A 573 8.22 24.36 6.81
C ASP A 573 7.78 24.97 8.15
N TYR A 574 8.72 25.51 8.89
CA TYR A 574 8.46 26.16 10.17
C TYR A 574 8.15 27.64 9.98
N LEU A 575 7.07 28.08 10.59
CA LEU A 575 6.71 29.49 10.70
C LEU A 575 7.51 30.16 11.84
N ASP A 576 7.55 31.50 11.86
CA ASP A 576 8.22 32.31 12.91
C ASP A 576 7.67 32.01 14.32
N ASN A 577 6.41 31.57 14.43
CA ASN A 577 5.80 31.18 15.70
C ASN A 577 6.15 29.74 16.15
N GLY A 578 7.04 29.05 15.43
CA GLY A 578 7.50 27.67 15.70
C GLY A 578 6.53 26.56 15.28
N LYS A 579 5.35 26.89 14.74
CA LYS A 579 4.45 25.90 14.14
C LYS A 579 4.92 25.51 12.74
N LYS A 580 4.51 24.34 12.30
CA LYS A 580 4.69 23.87 10.93
C LYS A 580 3.49 24.29 10.07
N GLN A 581 3.74 24.55 8.79
CA GLN A 581 2.68 24.79 7.82
C GLN A 581 3.02 24.06 6.51
N TYR A 582 2.04 23.40 5.90
CA TYR A 582 2.20 22.86 4.56
C TYR A 582 2.25 23.99 3.54
N MET A 583 3.21 23.94 2.63
CA MET A 583 3.47 24.95 1.61
C MET A 583 3.87 24.29 0.29
N ASN A 584 3.68 24.96 -0.83
CA ASN A 584 4.25 24.58 -2.11
C ASN A 584 5.71 25.04 -2.16
N LEU A 585 6.66 24.19 -1.80
CA LEU A 585 8.02 24.62 -1.46
C LEU A 585 9.05 24.40 -2.56
N SER A 586 8.98 23.32 -3.31
CA SER A 586 10.13 22.91 -4.11
C SER A 586 9.77 22.31 -5.47
N SER A 587 10.81 22.24 -6.31
CA SER A 587 10.80 21.49 -7.56
C SER A 587 11.72 20.28 -7.39
N VAL A 588 11.26 19.10 -7.80
CA VAL A 588 12.02 17.86 -7.70
C VAL A 588 12.19 17.22 -9.06
N LYS A 589 13.43 16.88 -9.38
CA LYS A 589 13.77 16.10 -10.56
C LYS A 589 14.04 14.65 -10.17
N ARG A 590 13.26 13.72 -10.77
CA ARG A 590 13.45 12.28 -10.67
C ARG A 590 13.86 11.74 -12.03
N GLN A 591 14.83 10.83 -12.07
CA GLN A 591 15.28 10.20 -13.31
C GLN A 591 15.76 8.79 -13.00
N GLY A 592 15.60 7.87 -13.97
CA GLY A 592 16.03 6.50 -13.75
C GLY A 592 16.03 5.65 -15.00
N ILE A 593 16.56 4.44 -14.80
CA ILE A 593 16.61 3.35 -15.78
C ILE A 593 16.00 2.13 -15.11
N GLU A 594 15.11 1.46 -15.80
CA GLU A 594 14.50 0.20 -15.37
C GLU A 594 14.75 -0.86 -16.44
N LEU A 595 15.24 -2.00 -16.00
CA LEU A 595 15.44 -3.19 -16.83
C LEU A 595 14.65 -4.34 -16.19
N MET A 596 13.83 -5.00 -16.98
CA MET A 596 13.10 -6.21 -16.62
C MET A 596 13.51 -7.33 -17.56
N LEU A 597 13.65 -8.53 -17.01
CA LEU A 597 13.97 -9.74 -17.75
C LEU A 597 13.15 -10.90 -17.17
N ASP A 598 12.39 -11.58 -18.03
CA ASP A 598 11.67 -12.81 -17.70
C ASP A 598 12.12 -13.92 -18.63
N TYR A 599 12.57 -15.04 -18.05
CA TYR A 599 13.12 -16.15 -18.80
C TYR A 599 12.58 -17.50 -18.33
N LYS A 600 11.85 -18.19 -19.21
CA LYS A 600 11.45 -19.60 -19.06
C LYS A 600 12.59 -20.48 -19.57
N MET A 601 13.44 -20.98 -18.67
CA MET A 601 14.58 -21.83 -19.04
C MET A 601 14.10 -23.11 -19.73
N ASP A 602 13.13 -23.77 -19.09
CA ASP A 602 12.44 -24.96 -19.60
C ASP A 602 11.04 -25.05 -18.99
N ASP A 603 10.37 -26.18 -19.08
CA ASP A 603 9.02 -26.40 -18.54
C ASP A 603 8.97 -26.48 -17.01
N LYS A 604 10.11 -26.56 -16.34
CA LYS A 604 10.24 -26.67 -14.87
C LYS A 604 10.77 -25.42 -14.24
N PHE A 605 11.69 -24.73 -14.90
CA PHE A 605 12.41 -23.59 -14.35
C PHE A 605 12.09 -22.30 -15.09
N SER A 606 11.80 -21.27 -14.34
CA SER A 606 11.74 -19.89 -14.83
C SER A 606 12.44 -18.94 -13.87
N THR A 607 12.97 -17.84 -14.40
CA THR A 607 13.69 -16.82 -13.63
C THR A 607 13.27 -15.44 -14.08
N PHE A 608 13.35 -14.48 -13.16
CA PHE A 608 13.22 -13.06 -13.46
C PHE A 608 14.38 -12.27 -12.87
N ALA A 609 14.67 -11.12 -13.48
CA ALA A 609 15.59 -10.15 -12.92
C ALA A 609 15.13 -8.73 -13.24
N ASN A 610 15.02 -7.89 -12.20
CA ASN A 610 14.57 -6.51 -12.29
C ASN A 610 15.62 -5.59 -11.68
N LEU A 611 16.14 -4.65 -12.47
CA LEU A 611 17.10 -3.63 -12.04
C LEU A 611 16.47 -2.25 -12.16
N THR A 612 16.49 -1.49 -11.08
CA THR A 612 16.13 -0.09 -11.07
C THR A 612 17.32 0.74 -10.63
N LEU A 613 17.74 1.67 -11.47
CA LEU A 613 18.72 2.70 -11.16
C LEU A 613 17.99 4.04 -11.18
N GLN A 614 17.97 4.77 -10.07
CA GLN A 614 17.23 6.02 -9.99
C GLN A 614 17.94 7.08 -9.15
N ASN A 615 17.59 8.33 -9.38
CA ASN A 615 18.04 9.47 -8.60
C ASN A 615 16.91 10.50 -8.49
N ALA A 616 16.78 11.11 -7.31
CA ALA A 616 15.84 12.20 -7.06
C ALA A 616 16.57 13.34 -6.35
N THR A 617 16.42 14.54 -6.89
CA THR A 617 17.10 15.75 -6.39
C THR A 617 16.12 16.91 -6.34
N ASP A 618 16.23 17.71 -5.30
CA ASP A 618 15.64 19.04 -5.27
C ASP A 618 16.31 19.91 -6.36
N ASP A 619 15.52 20.46 -7.26
CA ASP A 619 16.02 21.17 -8.45
C ASP A 619 16.53 22.58 -8.10
N THR A 620 16.16 23.11 -6.91
CA THR A 620 16.56 24.43 -6.40
C THR A 620 17.88 24.35 -5.66
N THR A 621 18.03 23.37 -4.78
CA THR A 621 19.20 23.24 -3.90
C THR A 621 20.25 22.26 -4.41
N GLY A 622 19.87 21.39 -5.38
CA GLY A 622 20.68 20.26 -5.84
C GLY A 622 20.82 19.13 -4.81
N SER A 623 20.14 19.25 -3.68
CA SER A 623 20.19 18.26 -2.60
C SER A 623 19.44 16.99 -3.01
N LYS A 624 19.94 15.83 -2.58
CA LYS A 624 19.27 14.56 -2.84
C LYS A 624 18.05 14.40 -1.93
N LEU A 625 16.96 13.85 -2.48
CA LEU A 625 15.84 13.44 -1.65
C LEU A 625 16.21 12.20 -0.84
N TYR A 626 15.87 12.26 0.44
CA TYR A 626 16.06 11.14 1.36
C TYR A 626 15.06 10.02 1.11
N SER A 627 15.32 8.85 1.69
CA SER A 627 14.49 7.64 1.62
C SER A 627 14.27 7.03 0.23
N ILE A 628 14.90 7.54 -0.83
CA ILE A 628 14.83 7.00 -2.18
C ILE A 628 16.11 6.21 -2.47
N PRO A 629 16.06 4.87 -2.62
CA PRO A 629 17.22 4.07 -2.96
C PRO A 629 17.67 4.35 -4.40
N LYS A 630 18.99 4.45 -4.61
CA LYS A 630 19.55 4.67 -5.95
C LYS A 630 19.56 3.42 -6.80
N GLN A 631 19.65 2.25 -6.16
CA GLN A 631 19.74 0.96 -6.83
C GLN A 631 18.83 -0.03 -6.12
N ILE A 632 18.01 -0.71 -6.90
CA ILE A 632 17.17 -1.83 -6.46
C ILE A 632 17.42 -2.95 -7.47
N LEU A 633 17.87 -4.10 -6.97
CA LEU A 633 17.99 -5.32 -7.78
C LEU A 633 17.08 -6.37 -7.15
N LYS A 634 16.24 -6.99 -7.95
CA LYS A 634 15.38 -8.11 -7.56
C LYS A 634 15.58 -9.23 -8.56
N ALA A 635 15.76 -10.44 -8.07
CA ALA A 635 15.90 -11.61 -8.94
C ALA A 635 15.33 -12.84 -8.24
N GLY A 636 14.79 -13.76 -9.01
CA GLY A 636 14.23 -14.97 -8.46
C GLY A 636 14.26 -16.14 -9.43
N LEU A 637 14.19 -17.34 -8.86
CA LEU A 637 14.09 -18.61 -9.57
C LEU A 637 12.85 -19.34 -9.08
N LYS A 638 12.01 -19.77 -10.02
CA LYS A 638 10.82 -20.59 -9.77
C LYS A 638 11.03 -21.99 -10.33
N TYR A 639 10.58 -22.98 -9.59
CA TYR A 639 10.53 -24.38 -10.00
C TYR A 639 9.11 -24.90 -9.93
N ASN A 640 8.62 -25.52 -11.01
CA ASN A 640 7.32 -26.13 -11.07
C ASN A 640 7.46 -27.50 -11.76
N TYR A 641 7.15 -28.58 -11.06
CA TYR A 641 7.14 -29.93 -11.66
C TYR A 641 6.21 -30.86 -10.89
N GLY A 642 5.22 -31.42 -11.61
CA GLY A 642 4.22 -32.27 -11.00
C GLY A 642 3.46 -31.56 -9.87
N ASP A 643 3.44 -32.19 -8.71
CA ASP A 643 2.74 -31.67 -7.52
C ASP A 643 3.59 -30.71 -6.68
N VAL A 644 4.79 -30.34 -7.13
CA VAL A 644 5.71 -29.47 -6.38
C VAL A 644 5.95 -28.16 -7.12
N SER A 645 5.77 -27.05 -6.41
CA SER A 645 6.30 -25.76 -6.83
C SER A 645 7.20 -25.19 -5.73
N ALA A 646 8.28 -24.51 -6.11
CA ALA A 646 9.21 -23.88 -5.19
C ALA A 646 9.75 -22.59 -5.78
N TYR A 647 10.20 -21.68 -4.93
CA TYR A 647 10.84 -20.44 -5.35
C TYR A 647 11.97 -20.02 -4.40
N ILE A 648 12.86 -19.23 -4.92
CA ILE A 648 13.81 -18.44 -4.15
C ILE A 648 13.94 -17.07 -4.82
N ASP A 649 13.72 -16.00 -4.04
CA ASP A 649 13.79 -14.63 -4.50
C ASP A 649 14.77 -13.85 -3.66
N GLY A 650 15.53 -12.94 -4.28
CA GLY A 650 16.48 -12.07 -3.62
C GLY A 650 16.22 -10.61 -3.97
N GLN A 651 16.43 -9.74 -3.00
CA GLN A 651 16.34 -8.29 -3.16
C GLN A 651 17.55 -7.59 -2.55
N TYR A 652 18.20 -6.75 -3.35
CA TYR A 652 19.22 -5.81 -2.90
C TYR A 652 18.69 -4.39 -3.02
N VAL A 653 18.83 -3.58 -1.96
CA VAL A 653 18.48 -2.15 -1.93
C VAL A 653 19.70 -1.38 -1.46
N SER A 654 20.12 -0.37 -2.23
CA SER A 654 21.25 0.49 -1.85
C SER A 654 20.90 1.38 -0.65
N SER A 655 21.91 1.93 0.00
CA SER A 655 21.73 2.88 1.10
C SER A 655 20.93 4.12 0.67
N ARG A 656 20.16 4.68 1.60
CA ARG A 656 19.32 5.88 1.44
C ARG A 656 19.73 6.98 2.42
N THR A 657 20.95 6.89 2.93
CA THR A 657 21.51 7.82 3.92
C THR A 657 21.53 9.26 3.38
N TYR A 658 21.21 10.21 4.23
CA TYR A 658 21.36 11.64 3.97
C TYR A 658 22.73 12.16 4.43
N ASP A 659 23.08 13.36 4.00
CA ASP A 659 24.37 13.96 4.39
C ASP A 659 24.46 14.12 5.91
N GLY A 660 25.55 13.61 6.48
CA GLY A 660 25.78 13.57 7.93
C GLY A 660 25.23 12.35 8.65
N GLN A 661 24.50 11.44 7.97
CA GLN A 661 24.08 10.19 8.56
C GLN A 661 25.25 9.17 8.59
N LEU A 662 25.47 8.56 9.75
CA LEU A 662 26.51 7.56 9.95
C LEU A 662 25.98 6.16 9.62
N SER A 663 26.67 5.49 8.71
CA SER A 663 26.41 4.08 8.35
C SER A 663 26.76 3.14 9.51
N GLY A 664 26.05 2.00 9.61
CA GLY A 664 26.26 1.01 10.64
C GLY A 664 25.78 1.40 12.03
N LYS A 665 25.09 2.53 12.17
CA LYS A 665 24.47 2.99 13.42
C LYS A 665 22.99 2.69 13.45
N LEU A 666 22.38 2.75 14.64
CA LEU A 666 20.93 2.60 14.77
C LEU A 666 20.19 3.69 14.00
N TYR A 667 19.10 3.32 13.38
CA TYR A 667 18.30 4.17 12.48
C TYR A 667 19.06 4.62 11.22
N SER A 668 20.15 3.93 10.82
CA SER A 668 20.78 4.18 9.53
C SER A 668 20.03 3.44 8.42
N ASP A 669 19.75 4.15 7.34
CA ASP A 669 19.16 3.58 6.12
C ASP A 669 20.23 2.94 5.23
N ASP A 670 20.99 2.00 5.79
CA ASP A 670 22.07 1.30 5.11
C ASP A 670 21.56 0.39 3.99
N ALA A 671 22.48 -0.01 3.11
CA ALA A 671 22.19 -1.01 2.10
C ALA A 671 21.90 -2.36 2.75
N PHE A 672 20.96 -3.10 2.17
CA PHE A 672 20.65 -4.44 2.64
C PHE A 672 20.40 -5.40 1.48
N PHE A 673 20.59 -6.68 1.78
CA PHE A 673 20.18 -7.79 0.93
C PHE A 673 19.32 -8.75 1.77
N THR A 674 18.18 -9.16 1.22
CA THR A 674 17.32 -10.20 1.78
C THR A 674 17.01 -11.25 0.73
N ALA A 675 16.73 -12.46 1.17
CA ALA A 675 16.26 -13.54 0.31
C ALA A 675 15.09 -14.25 1.00
N ASP A 676 14.11 -14.64 0.21
CA ASP A 676 12.91 -15.35 0.60
C ASP A 676 12.82 -16.65 -0.20
N ALA A 677 12.33 -17.74 0.40
CA ALA A 677 12.11 -19.00 -0.31
C ALA A 677 10.87 -19.71 0.19
N GLY A 678 10.26 -20.50 -0.68
CA GLY A 678 9.12 -21.31 -0.32
C GLY A 678 8.95 -22.54 -1.20
N ILE A 679 8.13 -23.46 -0.71
CA ILE A 679 7.76 -24.70 -1.37
C ILE A 679 6.29 -24.98 -1.13
N ASN A 680 5.61 -25.45 -2.17
CA ASN A 680 4.25 -25.96 -2.11
C ASN A 680 4.23 -27.41 -2.60
N TYR A 681 3.46 -28.24 -1.93
CA TYR A 681 3.26 -29.63 -2.28
C TYR A 681 1.78 -29.96 -2.34
N LYS A 682 1.28 -30.30 -3.51
CA LYS A 682 -0.10 -30.75 -3.74
C LYS A 682 -0.20 -32.22 -3.33
N PHE A 683 -0.48 -32.47 -2.05
CA PHE A 683 -0.52 -33.81 -1.48
C PHE A 683 -1.82 -34.56 -1.74
N MET A 684 -2.87 -33.84 -2.17
CA MET A 684 -4.14 -34.37 -2.68
C MET A 684 -4.57 -33.56 -3.90
N LYS A 685 -5.48 -34.09 -4.70
CA LYS A 685 -6.00 -33.40 -5.91
C LYS A 685 -6.49 -31.98 -5.63
N ASN A 686 -7.06 -31.76 -4.46
CA ASN A 686 -7.68 -30.52 -4.01
C ASN A 686 -7.04 -29.93 -2.75
N ALA A 687 -5.85 -30.40 -2.34
CA ALA A 687 -5.20 -29.89 -1.14
C ALA A 687 -3.70 -29.68 -1.36
N THR A 688 -3.21 -28.50 -0.93
CA THR A 688 -1.81 -28.09 -1.05
C THR A 688 -1.27 -27.72 0.33
N LEU A 689 -0.12 -28.27 0.67
CA LEU A 689 0.68 -27.85 1.84
C LEU A 689 1.71 -26.82 1.36
N SER A 690 1.85 -25.72 2.08
CA SER A 690 2.77 -24.65 1.75
C SER A 690 3.69 -24.31 2.91
N PHE A 691 4.97 -24.02 2.63
CA PHE A 691 5.93 -23.53 3.61
C PHE A 691 6.79 -22.45 2.97
N ALA A 692 6.95 -21.34 3.67
CA ALA A 692 7.82 -20.25 3.22
C ALA A 692 8.65 -19.69 4.36
N VAL A 693 9.84 -19.18 4.02
CA VAL A 693 10.76 -18.48 4.92
C VAL A 693 11.14 -17.16 4.28
N ASN A 694 10.88 -16.06 4.96
CA ASN A 694 11.27 -14.72 4.55
C ASN A 694 12.54 -14.30 5.30
N ASN A 695 13.36 -13.47 4.65
CA ASN A 695 14.64 -12.99 5.19
C ASN A 695 15.50 -14.16 5.73
N ILE A 696 15.80 -15.14 4.86
CA ILE A 696 16.50 -16.39 5.19
C ILE A 696 17.81 -16.12 5.97
N PHE A 697 18.51 -15.05 5.63
CA PHE A 697 19.80 -14.68 6.24
C PHE A 697 19.65 -13.95 7.58
N ASN A 698 18.43 -13.75 8.05
CA ASN A 698 18.10 -13.00 9.28
C ASN A 698 18.80 -11.63 9.31
N ARG A 699 18.78 -10.94 8.15
CA ARG A 699 19.39 -9.61 8.03
C ARG A 699 18.64 -8.62 8.89
N ASP A 700 19.32 -7.94 9.79
CA ASP A 700 18.79 -6.81 10.58
C ASP A 700 19.05 -5.51 9.81
N TYR A 701 17.99 -4.70 9.57
CA TYR A 701 18.06 -3.45 8.83
C TYR A 701 16.91 -2.50 9.19
N TRP A 702 17.09 -1.24 8.86
CA TRP A 702 16.12 -0.18 9.10
C TRP A 702 15.57 0.34 7.77
N GLN A 703 14.27 0.67 7.79
CA GLN A 703 13.56 1.34 6.72
C GLN A 703 12.51 2.24 7.38
N TRP A 704 12.90 3.38 7.93
CA TRP A 704 12.10 4.19 8.83
C TRP A 704 11.76 3.46 10.15
N TYR A 705 11.27 2.24 10.04
CA TYR A 705 11.11 1.30 11.15
C TYR A 705 12.14 0.18 11.06
N LYS A 706 12.33 -0.52 12.18
CA LYS A 706 13.09 -1.77 12.18
C LYS A 706 12.32 -2.80 11.35
N ALA A 707 12.95 -3.38 10.37
CA ALA A 707 12.38 -4.46 9.59
C ALA A 707 12.33 -5.76 10.42
N GLY A 708 11.39 -6.65 10.11
CA GLY A 708 11.30 -7.97 10.71
C GLY A 708 12.55 -8.80 10.41
N GLY A 709 12.98 -9.61 11.37
CA GLY A 709 14.00 -10.64 11.17
C GLY A 709 13.50 -11.77 10.28
N ARG A 710 14.22 -12.91 10.31
CA ARG A 710 13.77 -14.11 9.61
C ARG A 710 12.43 -14.57 10.18
N SER A 711 11.47 -14.79 9.28
CA SER A 711 10.14 -15.29 9.61
C SER A 711 9.78 -16.49 8.73
N TRP A 712 8.88 -17.33 9.21
CA TRP A 712 8.38 -18.49 8.47
C TRP A 712 6.86 -18.55 8.56
N ILE A 713 6.26 -19.22 7.57
CA ILE A 713 4.83 -19.52 7.54
C ILE A 713 4.59 -20.92 6.97
N LEU A 714 3.69 -21.67 7.60
CA LEU A 714 3.19 -22.95 7.16
C LEU A 714 1.70 -22.80 6.85
N GLY A 715 1.24 -23.36 5.77
CA GLY A 715 -0.15 -23.26 5.32
C GLY A 715 -0.70 -24.53 4.73
N VAL A 716 -2.02 -24.65 4.77
CA VAL A 716 -2.78 -25.64 4.01
C VAL A 716 -3.90 -24.93 3.28
N ASP A 717 -4.05 -25.25 2.01
CA ASP A 717 -5.05 -24.68 1.09
C ASP A 717 -5.89 -25.81 0.51
N PHE A 718 -7.21 -25.61 0.42
CA PHE A 718 -8.18 -26.55 -0.17
C PHE A 718 -8.95 -25.85 -1.29
N ASP A 719 -8.99 -26.47 -2.48
CA ASP A 719 -9.70 -26.01 -3.67
C ASP A 719 -10.74 -27.04 -4.10
N PHE A 720 -12.01 -26.66 -4.24
CA PHE A 720 -13.12 -27.54 -4.60
C PHE A 720 -13.96 -26.98 -5.75
#